data_c436bacbb2e9e49486f73b90d0a9f9d1
#
_entry.id   c436bacbb2e9e49486f73b90d0a9f9d1
#
_cell.length_a   1.000
_cell.length_b   1.000
_cell.length_c   1.000
_cell.angle_alpha   90.00
_cell.angle_beta   90.00
_cell.angle_gamma   90.00
#
_symmetry.space_group_name_H-M   'P 1'
#
loop_
_entity.id
_entity.type
_entity.pdbx_description
1 polymer ?
#
loop_
_entity_poly.entity_id
_entity_poly.type
_entity_poly.pdbx_seq_one_letter_code
_entity_poly.pdbx_strand_id
1 'polypeptide(L)'
;MSVWSLINEGVALFNNKKFDEAIEKLKQVLGKIEDENSQIQEQNDIQFWLGRCYLEQAKEAKGKESEQLFGQAVEHFQQSLEFAKQLEDKQNSLQRQSNAQSWLGRCYLEQAKEAKGKESEQLFGQAVEHHQQQLRLTEQLEDKQDNLKEQINAQYSLGRCYLEQAMRTEGKESEQLFEHAVEHFQQQLRLAEQLEDKQNSLQEQINAQSWLGGCYLEQAMRAKGKESEQLFEHAVEHFQQQLRLAEQLEDKQNSLQRQNNAQSLLGSCYLEQAMRTKGKESEQLFEHAVEHFQQQLRLAEQLEDKQNSLQRQINAQSGLGRCYLKQAVKIKDEDSSKVKELTEKADKYLLFSLNNLPQLKDELERNRADRIIHQHLREIRFLQEEWQSYFNQKKQEMKEKLFINEEDKLNDAISTILAVLNIPPIELGAIPLSHYTSPSVCERLFGIVSDKTNDKADDNDPINSNKVSPMRIGSSTYMNDPTEGEGLLELLNLQDLELENKTDCPVYNAFFTCFSIRVNDLNQFRLYGKENGVEASGCCLVFNKEGNWLKESDVSASFRSMVKKGGDGYSGEQLVEADIPNSDFEDDNLPLYQVAYIAYYDEYIAKEKCIIWLPNEENPKFGIRLKSVGKNLSWHEFRIGKLKKALEDLIEKSNNISDEDKKALEYIRYLFKDFAFRDEEEFRLLKIEQIGSKDIKYCQDTKSVYLPYADIRDIVDEVILGTNYEKSGKERKAEAFQHLMRKHYPKVKVSRSSLPINANPPIKKD
;
A
#
# COMPACT_ATOMS: atom_id res chain seq x y z
N MET A 1 9.48 42.98 29.39
CA MET A 1 8.43 42.47 28.47
C MET A 1 7.42 41.73 29.33
N SER A 2 6.13 41.86 29.04
CA SER A 2 5.11 41.04 29.72
C SER A 2 5.27 39.57 29.34
N VAL A 3 4.84 38.64 30.19
CA VAL A 3 4.84 37.20 29.91
C VAL A 3 4.13 36.91 28.57
N TRP A 4 3.01 37.54 28.34
CA TRP A 4 2.24 37.46 27.07
C TRP A 4 3.05 37.88 25.83
N SER A 5 3.90 38.91 25.93
CA SER A 5 4.76 39.34 24.82
C SER A 5 5.78 38.22 24.45
N LEU A 6 6.32 37.52 25.46
CA LEU A 6 7.27 36.45 25.27
C LEU A 6 6.62 35.16 24.72
N ILE A 7 5.39 34.85 25.15
CA ILE A 7 4.57 33.76 24.59
C ILE A 7 4.31 34.02 23.10
N ASN A 8 3.89 35.26 22.78
CA ASN A 8 3.63 35.64 21.38
C ASN A 8 4.87 35.57 20.48
N GLU A 9 6.06 35.84 21.02
CA GLU A 9 7.32 35.62 20.28
C GLU A 9 7.51 34.12 19.97
N GLY A 10 7.25 33.22 20.93
CA GLY A 10 7.30 31.76 20.72
C GLY A 10 6.28 31.30 19.67
N VAL A 11 5.05 31.83 19.71
CA VAL A 11 4.00 31.58 18.72
C VAL A 11 4.39 32.08 17.32
N ALA A 12 5.05 33.23 17.24
CA ALA A 12 5.55 33.75 15.96
C ALA A 12 6.66 32.86 15.37
N LEU A 13 7.53 32.30 16.19
CA LEU A 13 8.54 31.33 15.77
C LEU A 13 7.87 30.03 15.25
N PHE A 14 6.87 29.51 15.96
CA PHE A 14 6.06 28.37 15.50
C PHE A 14 5.43 28.62 14.14
N ASN A 15 4.78 29.78 13.94
CA ASN A 15 4.15 30.15 12.68
C ASN A 15 5.15 30.27 11.51
N ASN A 16 6.42 30.55 11.82
CA ASN A 16 7.52 30.57 10.86
C ASN A 16 8.22 29.19 10.70
N LYS A 17 7.60 28.11 11.21
CA LYS A 17 8.13 26.73 11.20
C LYS A 17 9.50 26.56 11.88
N LYS A 18 9.86 27.43 12.80
CA LYS A 18 11.09 27.36 13.60
C LYS A 18 10.78 26.69 14.95
N PHE A 19 10.50 25.40 14.91
CA PHE A 19 9.95 24.68 16.06
C PHE A 19 10.95 24.59 17.21
N ASP A 20 12.24 24.35 16.96
CA ASP A 20 13.27 24.30 18.00
C ASP A 20 13.43 25.62 18.74
N GLU A 21 13.53 26.74 17.99
CA GLU A 21 13.60 28.08 18.55
C GLU A 21 12.33 28.42 19.38
N ALA A 22 11.17 27.98 18.90
CA ALA A 22 9.89 28.17 19.60
C ALA A 22 9.87 27.40 20.93
N ILE A 23 10.28 26.13 20.93
CA ILE A 23 10.36 25.28 22.12
C ILE A 23 11.30 25.89 23.16
N GLU A 24 12.50 26.26 22.73
CA GLU A 24 13.47 26.88 23.64
C GLU A 24 12.92 28.16 24.27
N LYS A 25 12.31 29.03 23.46
CA LYS A 25 11.70 30.27 23.94
C LYS A 25 10.57 30.02 24.92
N LEU A 26 9.63 29.12 24.62
CA LEU A 26 8.50 28.79 25.47
C LEU A 26 8.95 28.15 26.79
N LYS A 27 9.94 27.27 26.79
CA LYS A 27 10.54 26.69 28.01
C LYS A 27 11.23 27.74 28.88
N GLN A 28 11.93 28.70 28.28
CA GLN A 28 12.54 29.82 29.03
C GLN A 28 11.47 30.71 29.73
N VAL A 29 10.30 30.89 29.08
CA VAL A 29 9.19 31.63 29.67
C VAL A 29 8.56 30.81 30.79
N LEU A 30 8.31 29.52 30.57
CA LEU A 30 7.76 28.62 31.57
C LEU A 30 8.59 28.61 32.86
N GLY A 31 9.93 28.46 32.77
CA GLY A 31 10.82 28.47 33.93
C GLY A 31 10.86 29.77 34.70
N LYS A 32 10.31 30.88 34.15
CA LYS A 32 10.17 32.17 34.87
C LYS A 32 8.87 32.30 35.64
N ILE A 33 7.85 31.49 35.31
CA ILE A 33 6.49 31.60 35.86
C ILE A 33 6.10 30.39 36.72
N GLU A 34 6.92 29.31 36.78
CA GLU A 34 6.62 28.10 37.58
C GLU A 34 6.49 28.37 39.09
N ASP A 35 7.05 29.48 39.60
CA ASP A 35 6.98 29.84 41.03
C ASP A 35 5.73 30.68 41.41
N GLU A 36 4.88 31.05 40.45
CA GLU A 36 3.73 31.90 40.69
C GLU A 36 2.40 31.18 40.44
N ASN A 37 1.72 30.68 41.48
CA ASN A 37 0.37 30.08 41.41
C ASN A 37 -0.71 31.02 40.81
N SER A 38 -0.36 32.27 40.48
CA SER A 38 -1.25 33.27 39.92
C SER A 38 -1.33 33.31 38.40
N GLN A 39 -0.52 32.50 37.67
CA GLN A 39 -0.42 32.56 36.18
C GLN A 39 -0.84 31.25 35.50
N ILE A 40 -1.93 30.64 35.99
CA ILE A 40 -2.44 29.36 35.48
C ILE A 40 -2.79 29.44 33.98
N GLN A 41 -3.32 30.57 33.53
CA GLN A 41 -3.70 30.78 32.12
C GLN A 41 -2.48 30.82 31.21
N GLU A 42 -1.41 31.52 31.59
CA GLU A 42 -0.18 31.59 30.87
C GLU A 42 0.53 30.21 30.82
N GLN A 43 0.51 29.47 31.92
CA GLN A 43 1.02 28.10 31.98
C GLN A 43 0.25 27.18 31.02
N ASN A 44 -1.07 27.28 31.01
CA ASN A 44 -1.92 26.55 30.05
C ASN A 44 -1.51 26.84 28.59
N ASP A 45 -1.36 28.15 28.25
CA ASP A 45 -1.02 28.52 26.87
C ASP A 45 0.37 28.06 26.46
N ILE A 46 1.36 28.16 27.37
CA ILE A 46 2.72 27.67 27.07
C ILE A 46 2.72 26.15 26.84
N GLN A 47 2.07 25.38 27.71
CA GLN A 47 1.97 23.94 27.57
C GLN A 47 1.27 23.55 26.26
N PHE A 48 0.19 24.23 25.94
CA PHE A 48 -0.53 24.03 24.68
C PHE A 48 0.37 24.26 23.45
N TRP A 49 1.13 25.35 23.42
CA TRP A 49 2.02 25.64 22.30
C TRP A 49 3.25 24.74 22.24
N LEU A 50 3.80 24.31 23.39
CA LEU A 50 4.85 23.30 23.44
C LEU A 50 4.34 21.97 22.83
N GLY A 51 3.15 21.52 23.23
CA GLY A 51 2.52 20.33 22.64
C GLY A 51 2.39 20.43 21.13
N ARG A 52 2.00 21.60 20.59
CA ARG A 52 1.92 21.84 19.15
C ARG A 52 3.28 21.80 18.46
N CYS A 53 4.31 22.37 19.06
CA CYS A 53 5.66 22.34 18.50
C CYS A 53 6.17 20.90 18.38
N TYR A 54 6.07 20.12 19.46
CA TYR A 54 6.48 18.72 19.45
C TYR A 54 5.67 17.85 18.48
N LEU A 55 4.38 18.11 18.33
CA LEU A 55 3.54 17.39 17.35
C LEU A 55 4.00 17.67 15.92
N GLU A 56 4.32 18.92 15.57
CA GLU A 56 4.83 19.21 14.22
C GLU A 56 6.22 18.62 13.99
N GLN A 57 7.11 18.62 14.97
CA GLN A 57 8.39 17.92 14.88
C GLN A 57 8.20 16.40 14.74
N ALA A 58 7.27 15.80 15.50
CA ALA A 58 6.99 14.37 15.45
C ALA A 58 6.56 13.90 14.05
N LYS A 59 5.80 14.72 13.32
CA LYS A 59 5.39 14.43 11.94
C LYS A 59 6.53 14.46 10.94
N GLU A 60 7.58 15.24 11.22
CA GLU A 60 8.77 15.34 10.37
C GLU A 60 9.81 14.27 10.73
N ALA A 61 9.81 13.77 11.99
CA ALA A 61 10.70 12.75 12.50
C ALA A 61 10.23 11.33 12.12
N LYS A 62 11.08 10.33 12.31
CA LYS A 62 10.77 8.92 12.00
C LYS A 62 11.18 7.96 13.12
N GLY A 63 10.48 6.83 13.20
CA GLY A 63 10.81 5.73 14.09
C GLY A 63 10.79 6.14 15.56
N LYS A 64 11.79 5.75 16.34
CA LYS A 64 11.86 6.04 17.80
C LYS A 64 11.86 7.52 18.15
N GLU A 65 12.39 8.36 17.30
CA GLU A 65 12.42 9.81 17.52
C GLU A 65 11.01 10.38 17.38
N SER A 66 10.25 9.99 16.35
CA SER A 66 8.84 10.33 16.17
C SER A 66 8.02 9.91 17.40
N GLU A 67 8.17 8.64 17.85
CA GLU A 67 7.49 8.13 19.04
C GLU A 67 7.78 8.97 20.31
N GLN A 68 9.04 9.36 20.52
CA GLN A 68 9.43 10.21 21.65
C GLN A 68 8.82 11.61 21.57
N LEU A 69 8.83 12.22 20.39
CA LEU A 69 8.27 13.55 20.16
C LEU A 69 6.75 13.54 20.31
N PHE A 70 6.06 12.51 19.83
CA PHE A 70 4.63 12.32 20.10
C PHE A 70 4.36 12.18 21.61
N GLY A 71 5.19 11.41 22.32
CA GLY A 71 5.08 11.28 23.79
C GLY A 71 5.20 12.63 24.49
N GLN A 72 6.15 13.46 24.08
CA GLN A 72 6.31 14.82 24.61
C GLN A 72 5.10 15.72 24.27
N ALA A 73 4.58 15.63 23.05
CA ALA A 73 3.39 16.37 22.66
C ALA A 73 2.18 16.01 23.53
N VAL A 74 1.94 14.71 23.75
CA VAL A 74 0.88 14.20 24.62
C VAL A 74 1.03 14.71 26.04
N GLU A 75 2.25 14.63 26.62
CA GLU A 75 2.54 15.12 27.98
C GLU A 75 2.20 16.60 28.14
N HIS A 76 2.63 17.43 27.20
CA HIS A 76 2.35 18.88 27.24
C HIS A 76 0.86 19.19 27.08
N PHE A 77 0.12 18.49 26.21
CA PHE A 77 -1.32 18.67 26.10
C PHE A 77 -2.08 18.18 27.35
N GLN A 78 -1.62 17.11 28.01
CA GLN A 78 -2.16 16.68 29.30
C GLN A 78 -1.94 17.73 30.39
N GLN A 79 -0.75 18.33 30.46
CA GLN A 79 -0.46 19.41 31.38
C GLN A 79 -1.34 20.66 31.09
N SER A 80 -1.51 21.01 29.81
CA SER A 80 -2.44 22.06 29.42
C SER A 80 -3.88 21.76 29.88
N LEU A 81 -4.34 20.52 29.73
CA LEU A 81 -5.66 20.10 30.20
C LEU A 81 -5.80 20.26 31.71
N GLU A 82 -4.78 19.89 32.50
CA GLU A 82 -4.82 20.03 33.95
C GLU A 82 -4.83 21.50 34.40
N PHE A 83 -4.09 22.40 33.75
CA PHE A 83 -4.16 23.83 33.99
C PHE A 83 -5.52 24.41 33.58
N ALA A 84 -6.10 23.96 32.46
CA ALA A 84 -7.40 24.39 32.02
C ALA A 84 -8.52 24.11 33.06
N LYS A 85 -8.44 22.94 33.74
CA LYS A 85 -9.39 22.58 34.81
C LYS A 85 -9.32 23.48 36.05
N GLN A 86 -8.19 24.14 36.27
CA GLN A 86 -7.96 24.99 37.44
C GLN A 86 -8.38 26.46 37.22
N LEU A 87 -8.79 26.82 36.01
CA LEU A 87 -9.25 28.18 35.69
C LEU A 87 -10.57 28.49 36.41
N GLU A 88 -10.65 29.68 37.01
CA GLU A 88 -11.85 30.15 37.74
C GLU A 88 -13.02 30.43 36.80
N ASP A 89 -12.76 30.98 35.62
CA ASP A 89 -13.78 31.22 34.61
C ASP A 89 -14.20 29.89 33.96
N LYS A 90 -15.40 29.44 34.27
CA LYS A 90 -15.94 28.16 33.83
C LYS A 90 -16.02 28.04 32.29
N GLN A 91 -16.41 29.10 31.59
CA GLN A 91 -16.55 29.06 30.14
C GLN A 91 -15.17 28.99 29.45
N ASN A 92 -14.23 29.82 29.90
CA ASN A 92 -12.84 29.75 29.45
C ASN A 92 -12.19 28.39 29.78
N SER A 93 -12.47 27.86 30.99
CA SER A 93 -12.02 26.52 31.38
C SER A 93 -12.53 25.43 30.42
N LEU A 94 -13.84 25.39 30.14
CA LEU A 94 -14.45 24.42 29.22
C LEU A 94 -13.86 24.52 27.80
N GLN A 95 -13.70 25.76 27.28
CA GLN A 95 -13.14 25.98 25.96
C GLN A 95 -11.68 25.44 25.85
N ARG A 96 -10.84 25.73 26.85
CA ARG A 96 -9.44 25.28 26.89
C ARG A 96 -9.33 23.79 27.11
N GLN A 97 -10.20 23.17 27.92
CA GLN A 97 -10.28 21.71 28.05
C GLN A 97 -10.68 21.07 26.72
N SER A 98 -11.67 21.63 26.02
CA SER A 98 -12.08 21.16 24.68
C SER A 98 -10.90 21.19 23.69
N ASN A 99 -10.17 22.32 23.66
CA ASN A 99 -8.99 22.46 22.81
C ASN A 99 -7.90 21.41 23.15
N ALA A 100 -7.58 21.23 24.43
CA ALA A 100 -6.58 20.22 24.84
C ALA A 100 -7.01 18.80 24.46
N GLN A 101 -8.27 18.44 24.65
CA GLN A 101 -8.84 17.15 24.24
C GLN A 101 -8.74 16.95 22.72
N SER A 102 -9.07 17.98 21.96
CA SER A 102 -8.96 17.94 20.48
C SER A 102 -7.54 17.63 20.02
N TRP A 103 -6.53 18.26 20.62
CA TRP A 103 -5.14 18.04 20.24
C TRP A 103 -4.56 16.72 20.76
N LEU A 104 -5.00 16.22 21.92
CA LEU A 104 -4.70 14.87 22.40
C LEU A 104 -5.23 13.83 21.41
N GLY A 105 -6.51 13.95 21.02
CA GLY A 105 -7.10 13.06 20.01
C GLY A 105 -6.34 13.09 18.69
N ARG A 106 -5.91 14.28 18.24
CA ARG A 106 -5.10 14.42 17.04
C ARG A 106 -3.71 13.77 17.16
N CYS A 107 -3.03 13.90 18.32
CA CYS A 107 -1.76 13.22 18.55
C CYS A 107 -1.90 11.70 18.44
N TYR A 108 -2.90 11.12 19.11
CA TYR A 108 -3.14 9.69 19.04
C TYR A 108 -3.55 9.22 17.65
N LEU A 109 -4.30 10.03 16.90
CA LEU A 109 -4.64 9.73 15.51
C LEU A 109 -3.38 9.67 14.62
N GLU A 110 -2.47 10.64 14.74
CA GLU A 110 -1.23 10.62 13.95
C GLU A 110 -0.32 9.46 14.38
N GLN A 111 -0.19 9.15 15.66
CA GLN A 111 0.51 7.94 16.14
C GLN A 111 -0.12 6.65 15.59
N ALA A 112 -1.46 6.56 15.58
CA ALA A 112 -2.17 5.39 15.07
C ALA A 112 -1.89 5.12 13.60
N LYS A 113 -1.64 6.17 12.80
CA LYS A 113 -1.27 6.05 11.39
C LYS A 113 0.12 5.44 11.17
N GLU A 114 1.05 5.68 12.09
CA GLU A 114 2.41 5.13 12.02
C GLU A 114 2.51 3.72 12.63
N ALA A 115 1.67 3.42 13.62
CA ALA A 115 1.63 2.14 14.30
C ALA A 115 0.97 1.03 13.46
N LYS A 116 1.26 -0.23 13.78
CA LYS A 116 0.72 -1.41 13.08
C LYS A 116 0.00 -2.37 14.05
N GLY A 117 -1.04 -3.04 13.57
CA GLY A 117 -1.75 -4.08 14.30
C GLY A 117 -2.44 -3.56 15.57
N LYS A 118 -2.40 -4.33 16.66
CA LYS A 118 -3.11 -4.00 17.92
C LYS A 118 -2.74 -2.64 18.53
N GLU A 119 -1.51 -2.20 18.34
CA GLU A 119 -1.06 -0.90 18.84
C GLU A 119 -1.80 0.22 18.10
N SER A 120 -1.92 0.14 16.78
CA SER A 120 -2.70 1.07 15.97
C SER A 120 -4.17 1.11 16.41
N GLU A 121 -4.80 -0.05 16.63
CA GLU A 121 -6.19 -0.14 17.11
C GLU A 121 -6.38 0.56 18.47
N GLN A 122 -5.45 0.36 19.41
CA GLN A 122 -5.49 1.01 20.72
C GLN A 122 -5.35 2.53 20.62
N LEU A 123 -4.46 3.01 19.76
CA LEU A 123 -4.25 4.44 19.53
C LEU A 123 -5.46 5.10 18.86
N PHE A 124 -6.10 4.42 17.89
CA PHE A 124 -7.38 4.89 17.35
C PHE A 124 -8.47 4.97 18.42
N GLY A 125 -8.56 3.97 19.31
CA GLY A 125 -9.48 3.98 20.44
C GLY A 125 -9.25 5.19 21.36
N GLN A 126 -8.00 5.50 21.69
CA GLN A 126 -7.64 6.69 22.48
C GLN A 126 -8.00 7.99 21.74
N ALA A 127 -7.73 8.09 20.44
CA ALA A 127 -8.11 9.26 19.66
C ALA A 127 -9.62 9.51 19.69
N VAL A 128 -10.41 8.46 19.48
CA VAL A 128 -11.88 8.52 19.56
C VAL A 128 -12.35 8.97 20.94
N GLU A 129 -11.79 8.40 22.03
CA GLU A 129 -12.15 8.76 23.41
C GLU A 129 -11.92 10.26 23.67
N HIS A 130 -10.77 10.78 23.29
CA HIS A 130 -10.45 12.20 23.48
C HIS A 130 -11.39 13.11 22.67
N HIS A 131 -11.73 12.79 21.43
CA HIS A 131 -12.68 13.56 20.64
C HIS A 131 -14.13 13.44 21.15
N GLN A 132 -14.53 12.31 21.74
CA GLN A 132 -15.80 12.17 22.44
C GLN A 132 -15.85 13.05 23.71
N GLN A 133 -14.74 13.13 24.45
CA GLN A 133 -14.63 14.05 25.59
C GLN A 133 -14.67 15.51 25.14
N GLN A 134 -14.01 15.85 24.04
CA GLN A 134 -14.14 17.16 23.40
C GLN A 134 -15.60 17.48 23.14
N LEU A 135 -16.35 16.60 22.47
CA LEU A 135 -17.77 16.82 22.16
C LEU A 135 -18.61 17.07 23.41
N ARG A 136 -18.42 16.29 24.47
CA ARG A 136 -19.15 16.47 25.76
C ARG A 136 -18.85 17.82 26.45
N LEU A 137 -17.64 18.32 26.30
CA LEU A 137 -17.25 19.63 26.85
C LEU A 137 -17.88 20.78 26.06
N THR A 138 -17.92 20.65 24.72
CA THR A 138 -18.51 21.67 23.85
C THR A 138 -20.00 21.80 24.06
N GLU A 139 -20.73 20.74 24.37
CA GLU A 139 -22.17 20.77 24.70
C GLU A 139 -22.49 21.60 25.94
N GLN A 140 -21.51 21.90 26.80
CA GLN A 140 -21.66 22.68 28.01
C GLN A 140 -21.33 24.17 27.83
N LEU A 141 -20.89 24.59 26.63
CA LEU A 141 -20.64 26.00 26.32
C LEU A 141 -21.95 26.79 26.20
N GLU A 142 -21.96 27.97 26.79
CA GLU A 142 -23.16 28.82 26.84
C GLU A 142 -23.41 29.56 25.54
N ASP A 143 -22.35 30.02 24.84
CA ASP A 143 -22.50 30.67 23.54
C ASP A 143 -22.93 29.64 22.49
N LYS A 144 -24.12 29.80 21.95
CA LYS A 144 -24.70 28.85 21.01
C LYS A 144 -23.90 28.73 19.71
N GLN A 145 -23.34 29.81 19.20
CA GLN A 145 -22.62 29.82 17.94
C GLN A 145 -21.22 29.24 18.09
N ASP A 146 -20.52 29.54 19.17
CA ASP A 146 -19.22 28.94 19.49
C ASP A 146 -19.37 27.45 19.83
N ASN A 147 -20.43 27.09 20.56
CA ASN A 147 -20.78 25.70 20.82
C ASN A 147 -20.97 24.93 19.51
N LEU A 148 -21.74 25.45 18.54
CA LEU A 148 -21.95 24.80 17.25
C LEU A 148 -20.64 24.60 16.47
N LYS A 149 -19.77 25.61 16.41
CA LYS A 149 -18.46 25.50 15.73
C LYS A 149 -17.60 24.44 16.35
N GLU A 150 -17.51 24.40 17.67
CA GLU A 150 -16.70 23.39 18.37
C GLU A 150 -17.27 21.97 18.22
N GLN A 151 -18.61 21.83 18.24
CA GLN A 151 -19.25 20.53 17.95
C GLN A 151 -18.98 20.08 16.50
N ILE A 152 -19.05 20.97 15.52
CA ILE A 152 -18.70 20.69 14.13
C ILE A 152 -17.27 20.14 14.04
N ASN A 153 -16.31 20.77 14.72
CA ASN A 153 -14.92 20.34 14.77
C ASN A 153 -14.77 18.97 15.44
N ALA A 154 -15.50 18.71 16.52
CA ALA A 154 -15.47 17.42 17.23
C ALA A 154 -16.06 16.30 16.36
N GLN A 155 -17.19 16.53 15.70
CA GLN A 155 -17.82 15.59 14.79
C GLN A 155 -16.91 15.27 13.58
N TYR A 156 -16.30 16.29 13.00
CA TYR A 156 -15.30 16.13 11.95
C TYR A 156 -14.14 15.23 12.40
N SER A 157 -13.59 15.47 13.59
CA SER A 157 -12.46 14.71 14.12
C SER A 157 -12.82 13.25 14.40
N LEU A 158 -14.01 12.98 14.95
CA LEU A 158 -14.54 11.63 15.15
C LEU A 158 -14.72 10.92 13.82
N GLY A 159 -15.36 11.56 12.84
CA GLY A 159 -15.53 11.00 11.50
C GLY A 159 -14.19 10.63 10.86
N ARG A 160 -13.17 11.49 11.00
CA ARG A 160 -11.82 11.20 10.52
C ARG A 160 -11.18 9.99 11.22
N CYS A 161 -11.29 9.88 12.54
CA CYS A 161 -10.74 8.74 13.28
C CYS A 161 -11.33 7.42 12.77
N TYR A 162 -12.66 7.35 12.64
CA TYR A 162 -13.34 6.17 12.14
C TYR A 162 -13.01 5.87 10.68
N LEU A 163 -12.92 6.88 9.81
CA LEU A 163 -12.54 6.71 8.41
C LEU A 163 -11.11 6.17 8.27
N GLU A 164 -10.14 6.76 8.96
CA GLU A 164 -8.75 6.32 8.94
C GLU A 164 -8.59 4.89 9.49
N GLN A 165 -9.33 4.54 10.52
CA GLN A 165 -9.37 3.19 11.06
C GLN A 165 -10.02 2.22 10.05
N ALA A 166 -11.17 2.60 9.44
CA ALA A 166 -11.86 1.81 8.43
C ALA A 166 -10.97 1.49 7.23
N MET A 167 -10.16 2.45 6.79
CA MET A 167 -9.23 2.26 5.67
C MET A 167 -8.11 1.26 5.97
N ARG A 168 -7.81 1.00 7.24
CA ARG A 168 -6.79 0.05 7.71
C ARG A 168 -7.35 -1.28 8.20
N THR A 169 -8.67 -1.35 8.33
CA THR A 169 -9.40 -2.54 8.76
C THR A 169 -10.06 -3.19 7.56
N GLU A 170 -10.28 -4.48 7.60
CA GLU A 170 -10.89 -5.25 6.51
C GLU A 170 -12.16 -5.99 6.98
N GLY A 171 -12.99 -6.37 6.02
CA GLY A 171 -14.20 -7.14 6.26
C GLY A 171 -15.30 -6.34 6.96
N LYS A 172 -16.16 -7.05 7.71
CA LYS A 172 -17.37 -6.48 8.34
C LYS A 172 -17.10 -5.38 9.36
N GLU A 173 -15.96 -5.44 10.02
CA GLU A 173 -15.54 -4.41 10.98
C GLU A 173 -15.24 -3.09 10.26
N SER A 174 -14.59 -3.14 9.10
CA SER A 174 -14.37 -1.97 8.24
C SER A 174 -15.70 -1.33 7.81
N GLU A 175 -16.70 -2.14 7.44
CA GLU A 175 -18.03 -1.64 7.06
C GLU A 175 -18.68 -0.86 8.22
N GLN A 176 -18.64 -1.39 9.45
CA GLN A 176 -19.15 -0.70 10.64
C GLN A 176 -18.42 0.61 10.95
N LEU A 177 -17.09 0.62 10.79
CA LEU A 177 -16.30 1.83 10.98
C LEU A 177 -16.62 2.90 9.95
N PHE A 178 -16.86 2.53 8.69
CA PHE A 178 -17.34 3.47 7.67
C PHE A 178 -18.75 4.01 8.01
N GLU A 179 -19.66 3.18 8.52
CA GLU A 179 -20.99 3.63 8.97
C GLU A 179 -20.85 4.70 10.07
N HIS A 180 -19.98 4.46 11.07
CA HIS A 180 -19.71 5.45 12.11
C HIS A 180 -19.10 6.75 11.55
N ALA A 181 -18.15 6.64 10.60
CA ALA A 181 -17.60 7.82 9.95
C ALA A 181 -18.69 8.65 9.24
N VAL A 182 -19.56 7.99 8.48
CA VAL A 182 -20.68 8.62 7.78
C VAL A 182 -21.65 9.28 8.76
N GLU A 183 -22.01 8.62 9.88
CA GLU A 183 -22.87 9.20 10.92
C GLU A 183 -22.30 10.51 11.47
N HIS A 184 -21.01 10.55 11.79
CA HIS A 184 -20.35 11.74 12.31
C HIS A 184 -20.28 12.88 11.28
N PHE A 185 -19.97 12.60 10.02
CA PHE A 185 -19.99 13.61 8.97
C PHE A 185 -21.40 14.11 8.63
N GLN A 186 -22.43 13.28 8.77
CA GLN A 186 -23.83 13.70 8.68
C GLN A 186 -24.21 14.63 9.84
N GLN A 187 -23.75 14.35 11.07
CA GLN A 187 -23.95 15.25 12.19
C GLN A 187 -23.21 16.58 12.01
N GLN A 188 -21.97 16.53 11.49
CA GLN A 188 -21.24 17.75 11.10
C GLN A 188 -22.07 18.60 10.14
N LEU A 189 -22.65 17.99 9.10
CA LEU A 189 -23.48 18.68 8.12
C LEU A 189 -24.70 19.34 8.77
N ARG A 190 -25.44 18.60 9.60
CA ARG A 190 -26.64 19.12 10.31
C ARG A 190 -26.32 20.30 11.25
N LEU A 191 -25.17 20.25 11.91
CA LEU A 191 -24.72 21.36 12.79
C LEU A 191 -24.29 22.57 11.96
N ALA A 192 -23.61 22.33 10.83
CA ALA A 192 -23.18 23.38 9.91
C ALA A 192 -24.38 24.18 9.34
N GLU A 193 -25.50 23.52 9.05
CA GLU A 193 -26.76 24.17 8.61
C GLU A 193 -27.36 25.11 9.64
N GLN A 194 -27.03 24.95 10.92
CA GLN A 194 -27.56 25.79 12.03
C GLN A 194 -26.71 27.02 12.33
N LEU A 195 -25.56 27.17 11.68
CA LEU A 195 -24.72 28.35 11.85
C LEU A 195 -25.43 29.61 11.29
N GLU A 196 -25.40 30.69 12.05
CA GLU A 196 -26.03 31.97 11.66
C GLU A 196 -25.24 32.67 10.55
N ASP A 197 -23.91 32.60 10.59
CA ASP A 197 -23.04 33.09 9.51
C ASP A 197 -23.15 32.19 8.29
N LYS A 198 -23.81 32.72 7.26
CA LYS A 198 -24.08 31.98 6.03
C LYS A 198 -22.81 31.54 5.32
N GLN A 199 -21.73 32.31 5.31
CA GLN A 199 -20.49 31.95 4.62
C GLN A 199 -19.74 30.85 5.38
N ASN A 200 -19.67 30.91 6.70
CA ASN A 200 -19.14 29.85 7.54
C ASN A 200 -20.00 28.59 7.44
N SER A 201 -21.31 28.72 7.43
CA SER A 201 -22.23 27.59 7.23
C SER A 201 -21.97 26.88 5.91
N LEU A 202 -21.89 27.61 4.79
CA LEU A 202 -21.57 27.05 3.47
C LEU A 202 -20.21 26.36 3.46
N GLN A 203 -19.21 26.97 4.08
CA GLN A 203 -17.85 26.40 4.15
C GLN A 203 -17.83 25.05 4.86
N GLU A 204 -18.51 24.95 6.02
CA GLU A 204 -18.58 23.72 6.79
C GLU A 204 -19.45 22.65 6.11
N GLN A 205 -20.53 23.05 5.45
CA GLN A 205 -21.33 22.13 4.63
C GLN A 205 -20.52 21.57 3.46
N ILE A 206 -19.72 22.38 2.74
CA ILE A 206 -18.81 21.95 1.68
C ILE A 206 -17.82 20.92 2.21
N ASN A 207 -17.23 21.17 3.40
CA ASN A 207 -16.32 20.23 4.04
C ASN A 207 -17.01 18.90 4.36
N ALA A 208 -18.19 18.92 4.98
CA ALA A 208 -18.95 17.72 5.34
C ALA A 208 -19.35 16.90 4.09
N GLN A 209 -19.83 17.57 3.04
CA GLN A 209 -20.19 16.91 1.78
C GLN A 209 -18.97 16.23 1.13
N SER A 210 -17.80 16.88 1.18
CA SER A 210 -16.56 16.30 0.66
C SER A 210 -16.17 15.00 1.39
N TRP A 211 -16.29 14.98 2.71
CA TRP A 211 -15.98 13.80 3.52
C TRP A 211 -16.99 12.67 3.35
N LEU A 212 -18.28 13.00 3.28
CA LEU A 212 -19.33 12.03 2.98
C LEU A 212 -19.11 11.36 1.62
N GLY A 213 -18.87 12.15 0.58
CA GLY A 213 -18.54 11.63 -0.74
C GLY A 213 -17.29 10.76 -0.73
N GLY A 214 -16.24 11.16 0.03
CA GLY A 214 -15.02 10.38 0.23
C GLY A 214 -15.27 9.03 0.90
N CYS A 215 -16.09 8.99 1.97
CA CYS A 215 -16.46 7.73 2.63
C CYS A 215 -17.17 6.77 1.69
N TYR A 216 -18.16 7.25 0.94
CA TYR A 216 -18.88 6.42 -0.02
C TYR A 216 -18.01 5.95 -1.18
N LEU A 217 -17.07 6.78 -1.65
CA LEU A 217 -16.11 6.40 -2.68
C LEU A 217 -15.20 5.27 -2.20
N GLU A 218 -14.64 5.36 -0.98
CA GLU A 218 -13.80 4.32 -0.39
C GLU A 218 -14.56 3.01 -0.17
N GLN A 219 -15.81 3.09 0.29
CA GLN A 219 -16.70 1.92 0.37
C GLN A 219 -16.99 1.32 -1.01
N ALA A 220 -17.28 2.16 -2.02
CA ALA A 220 -17.54 1.72 -3.38
C ALA A 220 -16.35 0.98 -3.98
N MET A 221 -15.13 1.45 -3.69
CA MET A 221 -13.89 0.80 -4.15
C MET A 221 -13.66 -0.57 -3.53
N ARG A 222 -14.22 -0.85 -2.37
CA ARG A 222 -14.14 -2.14 -1.66
C ARG A 222 -15.31 -3.05 -1.94
N ALA A 223 -16.47 -2.49 -2.25
CA ALA A 223 -17.68 -3.23 -2.60
C ALA A 223 -17.62 -3.84 -4.01
N LYS A 224 -18.49 -4.80 -4.31
CA LYS A 224 -18.60 -5.43 -5.63
C LYS A 224 -20.04 -5.44 -6.13
N GLY A 225 -20.21 -5.43 -7.46
CA GLY A 225 -21.54 -5.54 -8.11
C GLY A 225 -22.46 -4.35 -7.80
N LYS A 226 -23.76 -4.59 -7.62
CA LYS A 226 -24.77 -3.54 -7.42
C LYS A 226 -24.53 -2.66 -6.19
N GLU A 227 -23.97 -3.21 -5.12
CA GLU A 227 -23.62 -2.45 -3.93
C GLU A 227 -22.57 -1.37 -4.25
N SER A 228 -21.52 -1.74 -4.99
CA SER A 228 -20.51 -0.79 -5.46
C SER A 228 -21.11 0.31 -6.32
N GLU A 229 -22.02 -0.04 -7.24
CA GLU A 229 -22.73 0.93 -8.10
C GLU A 229 -23.51 1.96 -7.27
N GLN A 230 -24.29 1.51 -6.29
CA GLN A 230 -25.07 2.40 -5.39
C GLN A 230 -24.16 3.31 -4.56
N LEU A 231 -23.05 2.79 -4.06
CA LEU A 231 -22.10 3.58 -3.28
C LEU A 231 -21.40 4.64 -4.14
N PHE A 232 -21.09 4.34 -5.41
CA PHE A 232 -20.61 5.36 -6.35
C PHE A 232 -21.66 6.44 -6.63
N GLU A 233 -22.95 6.08 -6.78
CA GLU A 233 -24.04 7.05 -6.94
C GLU A 233 -24.12 8.00 -5.74
N HIS A 234 -24.04 7.47 -4.51
CA HIS A 234 -24.00 8.30 -3.29
C HIS A 234 -22.77 9.21 -3.25
N ALA A 235 -21.60 8.71 -3.61
CA ALA A 235 -20.37 9.54 -3.66
C ALA A 235 -20.54 10.70 -4.65
N VAL A 236 -21.04 10.43 -5.85
CA VAL A 236 -21.31 11.45 -6.89
C VAL A 236 -22.32 12.49 -6.38
N GLU A 237 -23.40 12.05 -5.72
CA GLU A 237 -24.43 12.95 -5.18
C GLU A 237 -23.85 13.96 -4.18
N HIS A 238 -23.01 13.48 -3.24
CA HIS A 238 -22.34 14.33 -2.26
C HIS A 238 -21.34 15.30 -2.91
N PHE A 239 -20.54 14.86 -3.88
CA PHE A 239 -19.61 15.73 -4.59
C PHE A 239 -20.34 16.77 -5.47
N GLN A 240 -21.48 16.42 -6.04
CA GLN A 240 -22.34 17.38 -6.75
C GLN A 240 -22.92 18.43 -5.79
N GLN A 241 -23.36 18.03 -4.58
CA GLN A 241 -23.81 18.98 -3.56
C GLN A 241 -22.66 19.89 -3.10
N GLN A 242 -21.47 19.33 -2.90
CA GLN A 242 -20.27 20.13 -2.62
C GLN A 242 -20.05 21.21 -3.68
N LEU A 243 -20.16 20.85 -4.96
CA LEU A 243 -19.99 21.78 -6.08
C LEU A 243 -21.04 22.91 -6.04
N ARG A 244 -22.33 22.55 -5.88
CA ARG A 244 -23.43 23.54 -5.79
C ARG A 244 -23.28 24.51 -4.62
N LEU A 245 -22.80 24.05 -3.47
CA LEU A 245 -22.55 24.88 -2.31
C LEU A 245 -21.33 25.80 -2.54
N ALA A 246 -20.28 25.28 -3.20
CA ALA A 246 -19.09 26.07 -3.53
C ALA A 246 -19.39 27.23 -4.48
N GLU A 247 -20.36 27.09 -5.39
CA GLU A 247 -20.83 28.16 -6.29
C GLU A 247 -21.51 29.31 -5.53
N GLN A 248 -22.00 29.10 -4.32
CA GLN A 248 -22.71 30.09 -3.51
C GLN A 248 -21.77 30.90 -2.62
N LEU A 249 -20.49 30.58 -2.56
CA LEU A 249 -19.52 31.37 -1.77
C LEU A 249 -19.30 32.76 -2.38
N GLU A 250 -19.27 33.78 -1.52
CA GLU A 250 -19.08 35.17 -1.94
C GLU A 250 -17.65 35.48 -2.34
N ASP A 251 -16.66 34.89 -1.64
CA ASP A 251 -15.25 34.96 -2.05
C ASP A 251 -15.02 34.17 -3.29
N LYS A 252 -14.81 34.88 -4.40
CA LYS A 252 -14.63 34.29 -5.74
C LYS A 252 -13.43 33.32 -5.79
N GLN A 253 -12.30 33.64 -5.15
CA GLN A 253 -11.11 32.79 -5.20
C GLN A 253 -11.30 31.52 -4.37
N ASN A 254 -11.91 31.63 -3.19
CA ASN A 254 -12.29 30.48 -2.40
C ASN A 254 -13.32 29.61 -3.14
N SER A 255 -14.34 30.23 -3.73
CA SER A 255 -15.35 29.52 -4.56
C SER A 255 -14.69 28.74 -5.70
N LEU A 256 -13.80 29.35 -6.49
CA LEU A 256 -13.08 28.67 -7.57
C LEU A 256 -12.23 27.50 -7.05
N GLN A 257 -11.54 27.65 -5.93
CA GLN A 257 -10.75 26.58 -5.32
C GLN A 257 -11.63 25.40 -4.88
N ARG A 258 -12.77 25.68 -4.26
CA ARG A 258 -13.72 24.65 -3.79
C ARG A 258 -14.41 23.93 -4.95
N GLN A 259 -14.81 24.68 -5.98
CA GLN A 259 -15.34 24.09 -7.21
C GLN A 259 -14.28 23.20 -7.91
N ASN A 260 -13.03 23.67 -8.01
CA ASN A 260 -11.93 22.91 -8.57
C ASN A 260 -11.74 21.56 -7.83
N ASN A 261 -11.80 21.57 -6.49
CA ASN A 261 -11.72 20.35 -5.68
C ASN A 261 -12.89 19.41 -5.98
N ALA A 262 -14.12 19.92 -6.01
CA ALA A 262 -15.30 19.11 -6.30
C ALA A 262 -15.23 18.47 -7.70
N GLN A 263 -14.78 19.22 -8.71
CA GLN A 263 -14.59 18.71 -10.07
C GLN A 263 -13.53 17.59 -10.12
N SER A 264 -12.44 17.73 -9.36
CA SER A 264 -11.39 16.71 -9.24
C SER A 264 -11.94 15.41 -8.64
N LEU A 265 -12.74 15.52 -7.57
CA LEU A 265 -13.35 14.38 -6.90
C LEU A 265 -14.39 13.67 -7.78
N LEU A 266 -15.24 14.43 -8.47
CA LEU A 266 -16.19 13.89 -9.46
C LEU A 266 -15.48 13.16 -10.59
N GLY A 267 -14.45 13.78 -11.17
CA GLY A 267 -13.64 13.16 -12.22
C GLY A 267 -13.01 11.85 -11.77
N SER A 268 -12.45 11.81 -10.55
CA SER A 268 -11.86 10.61 -9.96
C SER A 268 -12.92 9.53 -9.68
N CYS A 269 -14.09 9.91 -9.15
CA CYS A 269 -15.19 9.00 -8.88
C CYS A 269 -15.70 8.32 -10.15
N TYR A 270 -15.98 9.10 -11.19
CA TYR A 270 -16.41 8.54 -12.50
C TYR A 270 -15.34 7.67 -13.15
N LEU A 271 -14.05 8.02 -13.01
CA LEU A 271 -12.95 7.20 -13.51
C LEU A 271 -12.90 5.83 -12.83
N GLU A 272 -12.99 5.78 -11.50
CA GLU A 272 -12.98 4.51 -10.75
C GLU A 272 -14.22 3.66 -11.06
N GLN A 273 -15.38 4.29 -11.19
CA GLN A 273 -16.61 3.61 -11.62
C GLN A 273 -16.48 3.06 -13.05
N ALA A 274 -15.92 3.86 -13.98
CA ALA A 274 -15.68 3.44 -15.35
C ALA A 274 -14.78 2.21 -15.45
N MET A 275 -13.76 2.12 -14.61
CA MET A 275 -12.86 0.96 -14.57
C MET A 275 -13.57 -0.33 -14.16
N ARG A 276 -14.60 -0.26 -13.33
CA ARG A 276 -15.36 -1.41 -12.80
C ARG A 276 -16.56 -1.81 -13.65
N THR A 277 -17.11 -0.88 -14.42
CA THR A 277 -18.27 -1.07 -15.30
C THR A 277 -17.82 -1.65 -16.66
N LYS A 278 -18.69 -2.32 -17.41
CA LYS A 278 -18.38 -2.92 -18.72
C LYS A 278 -19.23 -2.32 -19.84
N GLY A 279 -18.73 -2.41 -21.08
CA GLY A 279 -19.46 -2.04 -22.28
C GLY A 279 -19.68 -0.53 -22.43
N LYS A 280 -20.79 -0.13 -23.09
CA LYS A 280 -21.09 1.27 -23.41
C LYS A 280 -21.23 2.19 -22.20
N GLU A 281 -21.72 1.67 -21.09
CA GLU A 281 -21.84 2.43 -19.86
C GLU A 281 -20.47 2.86 -19.34
N SER A 282 -19.47 1.99 -19.41
CA SER A 282 -18.09 2.34 -19.09
C SER A 282 -17.55 3.49 -19.94
N GLU A 283 -17.85 3.50 -21.26
CA GLU A 283 -17.44 4.59 -22.16
C GLU A 283 -18.06 5.93 -21.72
N GLN A 284 -19.35 5.95 -21.39
CA GLN A 284 -20.02 7.15 -20.89
C GLN A 284 -19.42 7.67 -19.59
N LEU A 285 -19.08 6.76 -18.66
CA LEU A 285 -18.45 7.13 -17.42
C LEU A 285 -17.03 7.73 -17.62
N PHE A 286 -16.26 7.21 -18.58
CA PHE A 286 -14.99 7.84 -18.98
C PHE A 286 -15.20 9.24 -19.58
N GLU A 287 -16.23 9.45 -20.38
CA GLU A 287 -16.58 10.77 -20.94
C GLU A 287 -16.92 11.75 -19.82
N HIS A 288 -17.72 11.34 -18.83
CA HIS A 288 -18.00 12.16 -17.64
C HIS A 288 -16.73 12.49 -16.84
N ALA A 289 -15.86 11.51 -16.62
CA ALA A 289 -14.60 11.76 -15.93
C ALA A 289 -13.74 12.81 -16.67
N VAL A 290 -13.61 12.68 -17.99
CA VAL A 290 -12.88 13.63 -18.83
C VAL A 290 -13.52 15.03 -18.78
N GLU A 291 -14.86 15.14 -18.82
CA GLU A 291 -15.56 16.42 -18.73
C GLU A 291 -15.27 17.12 -17.40
N HIS A 292 -15.33 16.41 -16.28
CA HIS A 292 -15.04 16.97 -14.94
C HIS A 292 -13.58 17.43 -14.81
N PHE A 293 -12.59 16.67 -15.29
CA PHE A 293 -11.20 17.11 -15.29
C PHE A 293 -10.94 18.30 -16.24
N GLN A 294 -11.67 18.41 -17.36
CA GLN A 294 -11.62 19.60 -18.20
C GLN A 294 -12.20 20.83 -17.50
N GLN A 295 -13.30 20.68 -16.75
CA GLN A 295 -13.84 21.77 -15.93
C GLN A 295 -12.86 22.16 -14.81
N GLN A 296 -12.25 21.18 -14.15
CA GLN A 296 -11.20 21.41 -13.17
C GLN A 296 -10.07 22.27 -13.76
N LEU A 297 -9.61 21.94 -14.97
CA LEU A 297 -8.56 22.69 -15.66
C LEU A 297 -8.98 24.15 -15.91
N ARG A 298 -10.18 24.37 -16.43
CA ARG A 298 -10.72 25.73 -16.67
C ARG A 298 -10.84 26.58 -15.39
N LEU A 299 -11.21 25.95 -14.29
CA LEU A 299 -11.27 26.63 -12.99
C LEU A 299 -9.87 26.96 -12.45
N ALA A 300 -8.92 26.04 -12.63
CA ALA A 300 -7.52 26.24 -12.22
C ALA A 300 -6.88 27.45 -12.95
N GLU A 301 -7.18 27.66 -14.23
CA GLU A 301 -6.67 28.78 -15.02
C GLU A 301 -7.19 30.14 -14.56
N GLN A 302 -8.30 30.19 -13.79
CA GLN A 302 -8.91 31.43 -13.26
C GLN A 302 -8.38 31.82 -11.88
N LEU A 303 -7.53 31.00 -11.26
CA LEU A 303 -6.97 31.29 -9.95
C LEU A 303 -5.88 32.36 -10.03
N GLU A 304 -5.92 33.31 -9.11
CA GLU A 304 -4.97 34.44 -9.06
C GLU A 304 -3.60 34.02 -8.51
N ASP A 305 -3.56 33.12 -7.53
CA ASP A 305 -2.31 32.54 -7.02
C ASP A 305 -1.69 31.61 -8.05
N LYS A 306 -0.56 32.04 -8.63
CA LYS A 306 0.13 31.34 -9.71
C LYS A 306 0.61 29.95 -9.32
N GLN A 307 1.05 29.74 -8.07
CA GLN A 307 1.54 28.44 -7.64
C GLN A 307 0.37 27.45 -7.42
N ASN A 308 -0.70 27.92 -6.77
CA ASN A 308 -1.91 27.14 -6.61
C ASN A 308 -2.58 26.82 -7.96
N SER A 309 -2.66 27.83 -8.86
CA SER A 309 -3.15 27.64 -10.23
C SER A 309 -2.35 26.57 -10.96
N LEU A 310 -1.02 26.67 -10.97
CA LEU A 310 -0.12 25.72 -11.62
C LEU A 310 -0.27 24.30 -11.06
N GLN A 311 -0.29 24.15 -9.72
CA GLN A 311 -0.49 22.87 -9.06
C GLN A 311 -1.80 22.21 -9.52
N ARG A 312 -2.91 22.99 -9.54
CA ARG A 312 -4.22 22.48 -9.95
C ARG A 312 -4.31 22.18 -11.45
N GLN A 313 -3.62 22.94 -12.29
CA GLN A 313 -3.51 22.62 -13.72
C GLN A 313 -2.76 21.30 -13.94
N ILE A 314 -1.64 21.08 -13.24
CA ILE A 314 -0.88 19.82 -13.29
C ILE A 314 -1.77 18.65 -12.85
N ASN A 315 -2.53 18.81 -11.76
CA ASN A 315 -3.43 17.76 -11.27
C ASN A 315 -4.55 17.47 -12.29
N ALA A 316 -5.16 18.47 -12.88
CA ALA A 316 -6.20 18.29 -13.90
C ALA A 316 -5.68 17.62 -15.17
N GLN A 317 -4.51 18.05 -15.66
CA GLN A 317 -3.85 17.46 -16.82
C GLN A 317 -3.45 15.99 -16.55
N SER A 318 -2.92 15.70 -15.36
CA SER A 318 -2.61 14.32 -14.94
C SER A 318 -3.89 13.47 -14.85
N GLY A 319 -4.99 14.03 -14.36
CA GLY A 319 -6.31 13.40 -14.33
C GLY A 319 -6.81 13.03 -15.74
N LEU A 320 -6.72 13.96 -16.69
CA LEU A 320 -7.06 13.73 -18.10
C LEU A 320 -6.18 12.64 -18.71
N GLY A 321 -4.87 12.72 -18.51
CA GLY A 321 -3.92 11.71 -18.98
C GLY A 321 -4.26 10.32 -18.44
N ARG A 322 -4.57 10.22 -17.14
CA ARG A 322 -5.00 8.96 -16.49
C ARG A 322 -6.29 8.43 -17.07
N CYS A 323 -7.29 9.27 -17.35
CA CYS A 323 -8.55 8.84 -17.97
C CYS A 323 -8.32 8.17 -19.32
N TYR A 324 -7.59 8.84 -20.22
CA TYR A 324 -7.31 8.29 -21.54
C TYR A 324 -6.45 7.02 -21.48
N LEU A 325 -5.46 6.97 -20.58
CA LEU A 325 -4.65 5.78 -20.36
C LEU A 325 -5.48 4.59 -19.88
N LYS A 326 -6.32 4.78 -18.85
CA LYS A 326 -7.14 3.69 -18.30
C LYS A 326 -8.20 3.23 -19.30
N GLN A 327 -8.75 4.12 -20.11
CA GLN A 327 -9.62 3.76 -21.23
C GLN A 327 -8.86 2.91 -22.27
N ALA A 328 -7.62 3.29 -22.63
CA ALA A 328 -6.77 2.52 -23.55
C ALA A 328 -6.46 1.12 -23.00
N VAL A 329 -6.09 1.02 -21.70
CA VAL A 329 -5.83 -0.26 -21.02
C VAL A 329 -7.04 -1.18 -21.10
N LYS A 330 -8.24 -0.64 -20.98
CA LYS A 330 -9.48 -1.42 -20.95
C LYS A 330 -9.82 -2.05 -22.32
N ILE A 331 -9.53 -1.35 -23.41
CA ILE A 331 -9.83 -1.80 -24.79
C ILE A 331 -8.61 -2.35 -25.52
N LYS A 332 -7.46 -2.55 -24.83
CA LYS A 332 -6.18 -2.94 -25.45
C LYS A 332 -6.24 -4.18 -26.32
N ASP A 333 -7.14 -5.12 -26.02
CA ASP A 333 -7.29 -6.38 -26.74
C ASP A 333 -8.41 -6.31 -27.82
N GLU A 334 -9.10 -5.16 -27.97
CA GLU A 334 -10.29 -5.02 -28.80
C GLU A 334 -10.06 -4.14 -30.04
N ASP A 335 -9.42 -2.97 -29.86
CA ASP A 335 -9.23 -1.96 -30.93
C ASP A 335 -7.89 -1.25 -30.83
N SER A 336 -6.89 -1.76 -31.56
CA SER A 336 -5.54 -1.20 -31.57
C SER A 336 -5.48 0.24 -32.10
N SER A 337 -6.37 0.64 -33.02
CA SER A 337 -6.40 2.01 -33.55
C SER A 337 -6.88 3.00 -32.50
N LYS A 338 -7.94 2.66 -31.78
CA LYS A 338 -8.48 3.46 -30.68
C LYS A 338 -7.51 3.52 -29.50
N VAL A 339 -6.81 2.42 -29.21
CA VAL A 339 -5.74 2.38 -28.20
C VAL A 339 -4.64 3.39 -28.54
N LYS A 340 -4.18 3.43 -29.79
CA LYS A 340 -3.16 4.38 -30.24
C LYS A 340 -3.62 5.83 -30.08
N GLU A 341 -4.84 6.15 -30.52
CA GLU A 341 -5.42 7.51 -30.36
C GLU A 341 -5.49 7.93 -28.88
N LEU A 342 -5.96 7.02 -28.02
CA LEU A 342 -6.11 7.31 -26.58
C LEU A 342 -4.76 7.47 -25.88
N THR A 343 -3.78 6.65 -26.23
CA THR A 343 -2.42 6.76 -25.67
C THR A 343 -1.71 8.03 -26.14
N GLU A 344 -1.90 8.48 -27.38
CA GLU A 344 -1.40 9.77 -27.87
C GLU A 344 -2.01 10.95 -27.09
N LYS A 345 -3.32 10.90 -26.81
CA LYS A 345 -3.98 11.90 -25.96
C LYS A 345 -3.43 11.88 -24.54
N ALA A 346 -3.29 10.69 -23.93
CA ALA A 346 -2.76 10.52 -22.59
C ALA A 346 -1.33 11.07 -22.48
N ASP A 347 -0.47 10.72 -23.43
CA ASP A 347 0.93 11.19 -23.53
C ASP A 347 1.02 12.71 -23.54
N LYS A 348 0.20 13.37 -24.37
CA LYS A 348 0.15 14.83 -24.45
C LYS A 348 -0.13 15.49 -23.10
N TYR A 349 -1.13 15.01 -22.36
CA TYR A 349 -1.53 15.58 -21.08
C TYR A 349 -0.50 15.31 -19.99
N LEU A 350 0.05 14.10 -19.94
CA LEU A 350 1.07 13.74 -18.95
C LEU A 350 2.41 14.45 -19.20
N LEU A 351 2.83 14.61 -20.46
CA LEU A 351 4.02 15.37 -20.79
C LEU A 351 3.87 16.86 -20.47
N PHE A 352 2.68 17.44 -20.63
CA PHE A 352 2.43 18.80 -20.15
C PHE A 352 2.66 18.89 -18.64
N SER A 353 2.09 17.96 -17.88
CA SER A 353 2.27 17.91 -16.42
C SER A 353 3.75 17.77 -16.05
N LEU A 354 4.46 16.83 -16.65
CA LEU A 354 5.89 16.57 -16.40
C LEU A 354 6.76 17.82 -16.68
N ASN A 355 6.54 18.49 -17.80
CA ASN A 355 7.31 19.67 -18.18
C ASN A 355 7.09 20.88 -17.25
N ASN A 356 5.99 20.92 -16.54
CA ASN A 356 5.66 22.00 -15.62
C ASN A 356 5.98 21.69 -14.14
N LEU A 357 6.25 20.42 -13.78
CA LEU A 357 6.62 20.04 -12.41
C LEU A 357 7.80 20.85 -11.84
N PRO A 358 8.90 21.11 -12.57
CA PRO A 358 10.04 21.87 -12.01
C PRO A 358 9.69 23.28 -11.55
N GLN A 359 8.55 23.84 -12.00
CA GLN A 359 8.09 25.16 -11.61
C GLN A 359 7.34 25.18 -10.28
N LEU A 360 6.97 24.01 -9.73
CA LEU A 360 6.35 23.90 -8.41
C LEU A 360 7.38 24.11 -7.31
N LYS A 361 7.04 24.92 -6.32
CA LYS A 361 7.89 25.21 -5.18
C LYS A 361 7.87 24.08 -4.12
N ASP A 362 6.74 23.42 -3.99
CA ASP A 362 6.60 22.30 -3.06
C ASP A 362 7.33 21.08 -3.62
N GLU A 363 8.43 20.73 -2.97
CA GLU A 363 9.30 19.63 -3.38
C GLU A 363 8.64 18.26 -3.17
N LEU A 364 7.90 18.10 -2.09
CA LEU A 364 7.22 16.84 -1.78
C LEU A 364 6.14 16.52 -2.82
N GLU A 365 5.27 17.50 -3.09
CA GLU A 365 4.23 17.37 -4.11
C GLU A 365 4.83 17.16 -5.51
N ARG A 366 5.93 17.86 -5.82
CA ARG A 366 6.64 17.68 -7.08
C ARG A 366 7.15 16.26 -7.26
N ASN A 367 7.85 15.72 -6.26
CA ASN A 367 8.43 14.37 -6.31
C ASN A 367 7.33 13.30 -6.39
N ARG A 368 6.22 13.49 -5.67
CA ARG A 368 5.06 12.58 -5.72
C ARG A 368 4.42 12.58 -7.11
N ALA A 369 4.16 13.76 -7.68
CA ALA A 369 3.56 13.88 -9.00
C ALA A 369 4.50 13.33 -10.09
N ASP A 370 5.79 13.62 -10.03
CA ASP A 370 6.82 13.13 -10.96
C ASP A 370 6.79 11.60 -11.07
N ARG A 371 6.81 10.93 -9.95
CA ARG A 371 6.77 9.47 -9.88
C ARG A 371 5.51 8.88 -10.53
N ILE A 372 4.33 9.42 -10.21
CA ILE A 372 3.06 8.94 -10.76
C ILE A 372 2.99 9.18 -12.28
N ILE A 373 3.46 10.32 -12.74
CA ILE A 373 3.46 10.66 -14.17
C ILE A 373 4.41 9.74 -14.94
N HIS A 374 5.62 9.52 -14.45
CA HIS A 374 6.58 8.62 -15.08
C HIS A 374 6.06 7.19 -15.19
N GLN A 375 5.35 6.69 -14.17
CA GLN A 375 4.70 5.40 -14.23
C GLN A 375 3.65 5.35 -15.33
N HIS A 376 2.75 6.32 -15.40
CA HIS A 376 1.73 6.36 -16.45
C HIS A 376 2.34 6.46 -17.84
N LEU A 377 3.41 7.26 -18.02
CA LEU A 377 4.14 7.33 -19.29
C LEU A 377 4.76 5.97 -19.67
N ARG A 378 5.30 5.23 -18.69
CA ARG A 378 5.79 3.87 -18.91
C ARG A 378 4.67 2.91 -19.36
N GLU A 379 3.48 2.95 -18.74
CA GLU A 379 2.32 2.17 -19.18
C GLU A 379 1.93 2.53 -20.64
N ILE A 380 1.99 3.81 -21.02
CA ILE A 380 1.75 4.25 -22.40
C ILE A 380 2.76 3.63 -23.36
N ARG A 381 4.06 3.67 -23.06
CA ARG A 381 5.09 3.05 -23.92
C ARG A 381 4.84 1.56 -24.13
N PHE A 382 4.36 0.86 -23.11
CA PHE A 382 3.97 -0.55 -23.24
C PHE A 382 2.78 -0.72 -24.21
N LEU A 383 1.74 0.09 -24.09
CA LEU A 383 0.57 0.03 -24.97
C LEU A 383 0.87 0.43 -26.41
N GLN A 384 1.85 1.33 -26.62
CA GLN A 384 2.32 1.75 -27.94
C GLN A 384 3.33 0.77 -28.55
N GLU A 385 3.64 -0.32 -27.87
CA GLU A 385 4.64 -1.32 -28.28
C GLU A 385 6.06 -0.74 -28.47
N GLU A 386 6.37 0.35 -27.78
CA GLU A 386 7.70 0.96 -27.76
C GLU A 386 8.64 0.21 -26.81
N TRP A 387 8.92 -1.06 -27.10
CA TRP A 387 9.60 -1.99 -26.19
C TRP A 387 10.94 -1.52 -25.66
N GLN A 388 11.76 -0.88 -26.49
CA GLN A 388 13.05 -0.39 -26.04
C GLN A 388 12.91 0.78 -25.05
N SER A 389 11.98 1.71 -25.29
CA SER A 389 11.72 2.84 -24.41
C SER A 389 11.14 2.36 -23.08
N TYR A 390 10.12 1.49 -23.13
CA TYR A 390 9.52 0.87 -21.96
C TYR A 390 10.54 0.14 -21.10
N PHE A 391 11.36 -0.71 -21.72
CA PHE A 391 12.39 -1.48 -21.02
C PHE A 391 13.45 -0.59 -20.38
N ASN A 392 13.90 0.44 -21.09
CA ASN A 392 14.90 1.37 -20.54
C ASN A 392 14.39 2.08 -19.29
N GLN A 393 13.12 2.49 -19.26
CA GLN A 393 12.50 3.11 -18.10
C GLN A 393 12.44 2.12 -16.92
N LYS A 394 12.01 0.86 -17.15
CA LYS A 394 12.04 -0.19 -16.10
C LYS A 394 13.45 -0.41 -15.56
N LYS A 395 14.44 -0.55 -16.46
CA LYS A 395 15.83 -0.79 -16.08
C LYS A 395 16.41 0.38 -15.29
N GLN A 396 16.11 1.61 -15.71
CA GLN A 396 16.55 2.82 -15.03
C GLN A 396 15.99 2.88 -13.58
N GLU A 397 14.72 2.57 -13.40
CA GLU A 397 14.11 2.47 -12.08
C GLU A 397 14.81 1.44 -11.18
N MET A 398 15.15 0.26 -11.71
CA MET A 398 15.93 -0.74 -10.98
C MET A 398 17.28 -0.20 -10.54
N LYS A 399 18.01 0.47 -11.44
CA LYS A 399 19.33 1.04 -11.14
C LYS A 399 19.26 2.11 -10.06
N GLU A 400 18.35 3.06 -10.18
CA GLU A 400 18.21 4.17 -9.24
C GLU A 400 17.81 3.70 -7.85
N LYS A 401 16.79 2.86 -7.75
CA LYS A 401 16.27 2.40 -6.47
C LYS A 401 17.15 1.36 -5.78
N LEU A 402 17.98 0.64 -6.51
CA LEU A 402 18.92 -0.34 -5.97
C LEU A 402 20.36 0.18 -5.86
N PHE A 403 20.59 1.48 -6.18
CA PHE A 403 21.92 2.11 -6.18
C PHE A 403 22.96 1.32 -7.00
N ILE A 404 22.53 0.73 -8.13
CA ILE A 404 23.36 -0.08 -8.99
C ILE A 404 24.25 0.85 -9.83
N ASN A 405 25.59 0.68 -9.76
CA ASN A 405 26.53 1.46 -10.54
C ASN A 405 26.42 1.11 -12.04
N GLU A 406 26.26 2.13 -12.88
CA GLU A 406 26.08 1.98 -14.33
C GLU A 406 27.33 1.51 -15.09
N GLU A 407 28.52 1.80 -14.55
CA GLU A 407 29.79 1.53 -15.23
C GLU A 407 30.21 0.05 -15.17
N ASP A 408 29.60 -0.73 -14.28
CA ASP A 408 29.93 -2.13 -14.15
C ASP A 408 28.97 -3.03 -14.98
N LYS A 409 29.57 -3.84 -15.86
CA LYS A 409 28.84 -4.80 -16.71
C LYS A 409 28.01 -5.81 -15.90
N LEU A 410 28.49 -6.24 -14.73
CA LEU A 410 27.77 -7.16 -13.84
C LEU A 410 26.48 -6.52 -13.35
N ASN A 411 26.58 -5.30 -12.82
CA ASN A 411 25.45 -4.53 -12.32
C ASN A 411 24.45 -4.22 -13.45
N ASP A 412 24.95 -3.96 -14.66
CA ASP A 412 24.10 -3.75 -15.84
C ASP A 412 23.33 -5.02 -16.22
N ALA A 413 23.97 -6.19 -16.15
CA ALA A 413 23.34 -7.48 -16.39
C ALA A 413 22.28 -7.81 -15.31
N ILE A 414 22.59 -7.59 -14.03
CA ILE A 414 21.67 -7.80 -12.92
C ILE A 414 20.42 -6.92 -13.07
N SER A 415 20.59 -5.61 -13.30
CA SER A 415 19.46 -4.70 -13.52
C SER A 415 18.63 -5.07 -14.73
N THR A 416 19.27 -5.59 -15.79
CA THR A 416 18.57 -6.12 -16.98
C THR A 416 17.73 -7.34 -16.63
N ILE A 417 18.28 -8.30 -15.90
CA ILE A 417 17.56 -9.51 -15.48
C ILE A 417 16.36 -9.15 -14.60
N LEU A 418 16.56 -8.28 -13.61
CA LEU A 418 15.47 -7.80 -12.76
C LEU A 418 14.37 -7.12 -13.58
N ALA A 419 14.74 -6.24 -14.53
CA ALA A 419 13.77 -5.55 -15.38
C ALA A 419 13.02 -6.49 -16.32
N VAL A 420 13.68 -7.55 -16.81
CA VAL A 420 13.06 -8.59 -17.64
C VAL A 420 12.10 -9.46 -16.85
N LEU A 421 12.48 -9.87 -15.65
CA LEU A 421 11.71 -10.83 -14.83
C LEU A 421 10.63 -10.15 -13.98
N ASN A 422 10.73 -8.86 -13.69
CA ASN A 422 9.68 -8.12 -13.04
C ASN A 422 8.44 -7.99 -13.94
N ILE A 423 7.27 -8.34 -13.42
CA ILE A 423 5.99 -8.34 -14.14
C ILE A 423 5.02 -7.36 -13.50
N PRO A 424 5.00 -6.11 -13.96
CA PRO A 424 4.01 -5.13 -13.52
C PRO A 424 2.58 -5.52 -13.94
N PRO A 425 1.55 -4.95 -13.31
CA PRO A 425 0.15 -5.26 -13.65
C PRO A 425 -0.22 -5.08 -15.13
N ILE A 426 0.38 -4.12 -15.81
CA ILE A 426 0.13 -3.88 -17.24
C ILE A 426 0.58 -5.05 -18.13
N GLU A 427 1.69 -5.72 -17.77
CA GLU A 427 2.19 -6.92 -18.44
C GLU A 427 1.38 -8.17 -18.08
N LEU A 428 1.03 -8.32 -16.79
CA LEU A 428 0.25 -9.44 -16.29
C LEU A 428 -1.15 -9.49 -16.93
N GLY A 429 -1.76 -8.34 -17.12
CA GLY A 429 -3.07 -8.20 -17.79
C GLY A 429 -4.16 -9.03 -17.12
N ALA A 430 -4.87 -9.85 -17.91
CA ALA A 430 -5.99 -10.66 -17.45
C ALA A 430 -5.61 -12.04 -16.89
N ILE A 431 -4.33 -12.36 -16.72
CA ILE A 431 -3.87 -13.66 -16.23
C ILE A 431 -4.23 -13.82 -14.74
N PRO A 432 -4.92 -14.89 -14.32
CA PRO A 432 -5.18 -15.14 -12.91
C PRO A 432 -3.88 -15.57 -12.20
N LEU A 433 -3.71 -15.15 -10.96
CA LEU A 433 -2.70 -15.68 -10.06
C LEU A 433 -3.35 -16.62 -9.05
N SER A 434 -2.77 -17.76 -8.80
CA SER A 434 -3.24 -18.73 -7.81
C SER A 434 -2.13 -19.09 -6.84
N HIS A 435 -2.51 -19.32 -5.58
CA HIS A 435 -1.61 -19.81 -4.54
C HIS A 435 -2.20 -21.10 -3.95
N TYR A 436 -1.39 -22.15 -3.87
CA TYR A 436 -1.80 -23.44 -3.33
C TYR A 436 -1.32 -23.59 -1.90
N THR A 437 -2.21 -23.96 -1.01
CA THR A 437 -1.91 -24.05 0.42
C THR A 437 -2.65 -25.20 1.10
N SER A 438 -2.24 -25.57 2.32
CA SER A 438 -2.93 -26.60 3.09
C SER A 438 -4.29 -26.12 3.59
N PRO A 439 -5.25 -27.01 3.86
CA PRO A 439 -6.54 -26.65 4.44
C PRO A 439 -6.43 -25.85 5.72
N SER A 440 -5.57 -26.26 6.63
CA SER A 440 -5.38 -25.58 7.93
C SER A 440 -4.81 -24.16 7.75
N VAL A 441 -3.93 -23.94 6.79
CA VAL A 441 -3.44 -22.58 6.47
C VAL A 441 -4.56 -21.75 5.86
N CYS A 442 -5.32 -22.32 4.90
CA CYS A 442 -6.46 -21.63 4.30
C CYS A 442 -7.49 -21.21 5.37
N GLU A 443 -7.84 -22.10 6.30
CA GLU A 443 -8.75 -21.81 7.41
C GLU A 443 -8.25 -20.66 8.28
N ARG A 444 -6.95 -20.64 8.63
CA ARG A 444 -6.33 -19.56 9.42
C ARG A 444 -6.31 -18.21 8.70
N LEU A 445 -6.12 -18.21 7.37
CA LEU A 445 -6.14 -17.00 6.55
C LEU A 445 -7.53 -16.33 6.57
N PHE A 446 -8.60 -17.09 6.78
CA PHE A 446 -9.96 -16.58 6.94
C PHE A 446 -10.44 -16.54 8.40
N GLY A 447 -9.55 -16.75 9.38
CA GLY A 447 -9.89 -16.71 10.80
C GLY A 447 -10.76 -17.84 11.30
N ILE A 448 -10.88 -18.94 10.54
CA ILE A 448 -11.59 -20.15 10.98
C ILE A 448 -10.69 -20.92 11.95
N VAL A 449 -11.11 -21.00 13.20
CA VAL A 449 -10.33 -21.63 14.29
C VAL A 449 -10.98 -22.94 14.71
N SER A 450 -10.22 -24.03 14.61
CA SER A 450 -10.66 -25.37 15.03
C SER A 450 -10.28 -25.73 16.49
N ASP A 451 -9.65 -24.83 17.24
CA ASP A 451 -9.10 -25.16 18.56
C ASP A 451 -10.13 -25.06 19.68
N LYS A 452 -10.32 -26.19 20.34
CA LYS A 452 -11.10 -26.38 21.60
C LYS A 452 -10.40 -25.82 22.85
N THR A 453 -9.58 -24.80 22.75
CA THR A 453 -8.96 -24.19 23.95
C THR A 453 -9.86 -23.08 24.49
N ASN A 454 -10.56 -23.42 25.56
CA ASN A 454 -11.15 -22.69 26.71
C ASN A 454 -11.38 -21.16 26.67
N ASP A 455 -11.47 -20.54 25.55
CA ASP A 455 -12.03 -19.18 25.46
C ASP A 455 -13.51 -19.31 25.07
N LYS A 456 -14.37 -18.69 25.85
CA LYS A 456 -15.82 -18.62 25.65
C LYS A 456 -16.16 -17.99 24.29
N ALA A 457 -15.87 -18.72 23.21
CA ALA A 457 -16.43 -18.42 21.91
C ALA A 457 -17.89 -18.86 21.94
N ASP A 458 -18.76 -18.02 21.47
CA ASP A 458 -20.15 -18.37 21.23
C ASP A 458 -20.17 -19.64 20.36
N ASP A 459 -20.76 -20.72 20.85
CA ASP A 459 -20.79 -22.05 20.19
C ASP A 459 -21.35 -22.02 18.74
N ASN A 460 -21.82 -20.86 18.30
CA ASN A 460 -22.47 -20.65 17.00
C ASN A 460 -21.60 -19.96 15.94
N ASP A 461 -20.43 -19.40 16.26
CA ASP A 461 -19.58 -18.73 15.28
C ASP A 461 -18.08 -19.03 15.46
N PRO A 462 -17.53 -19.99 14.68
CA PRO A 462 -16.14 -20.39 14.77
C PRO A 462 -15.17 -19.39 14.11
N ILE A 463 -15.64 -18.30 13.52
CA ILE A 463 -14.79 -17.27 12.94
C ILE A 463 -14.44 -16.23 13.99
N ASN A 464 -13.15 -16.06 14.21
CA ASN A 464 -12.60 -15.04 15.09
C ASN A 464 -11.73 -14.08 14.28
N SER A 465 -12.22 -12.87 14.05
CA SER A 465 -11.50 -11.81 13.32
C SER A 465 -10.14 -11.48 13.97
N ASN A 466 -10.02 -11.63 15.28
CA ASN A 466 -8.75 -11.42 16.00
C ASN A 466 -7.73 -12.56 15.83
N LYS A 467 -8.11 -13.66 15.16
CA LYS A 467 -7.24 -14.83 14.89
C LYS A 467 -6.92 -15.01 13.40
N VAL A 468 -7.27 -14.05 12.55
CA VAL A 468 -6.89 -14.06 11.15
C VAL A 468 -5.37 -13.97 11.03
N SER A 469 -4.78 -14.88 10.27
CA SER A 469 -3.34 -14.84 9.97
C SER A 469 -3.12 -14.11 8.66
N PRO A 470 -2.21 -13.14 8.58
CA PRO A 470 -1.82 -12.59 7.29
C PRO A 470 -1.15 -13.67 6.42
N MET A 471 -1.18 -13.48 5.11
CA MET A 471 -0.37 -14.26 4.18
C MET A 471 1.10 -14.15 4.59
N ARG A 472 1.82 -15.28 4.58
CA ARG A 472 3.19 -15.36 5.02
C ARG A 472 4.13 -15.49 3.83
N ILE A 473 5.24 -14.76 3.90
CA ILE A 473 6.38 -14.95 3.01
C ILE A 473 7.35 -15.85 3.75
N GLY A 474 7.54 -17.08 3.24
CA GLY A 474 8.36 -18.11 3.88
C GLY A 474 9.84 -17.96 3.59
N SER A 475 10.70 -18.41 4.50
CA SER A 475 12.14 -18.46 4.28
C SER A 475 12.49 -19.48 3.19
N SER A 476 13.47 -19.17 2.36
CA SER A 476 14.01 -20.06 1.32
C SER A 476 14.49 -21.41 1.86
N THR A 477 14.92 -21.46 3.13
CA THR A 477 15.37 -22.70 3.80
C THR A 477 14.28 -23.75 4.02
N TYR A 478 13.00 -23.36 3.88
CA TYR A 478 11.86 -24.27 4.06
C TYR A 478 11.17 -24.65 2.74
N MET A 479 11.76 -24.26 1.61
CA MET A 479 11.20 -24.58 0.30
C MET A 479 11.37 -26.06 -0.04
N ASN A 480 10.49 -26.57 -0.93
CA ASN A 480 10.52 -27.96 -1.35
C ASN A 480 11.74 -28.32 -2.21
N ASP A 481 12.32 -27.33 -2.86
CA ASP A 481 13.54 -27.46 -3.66
C ASP A 481 14.77 -27.21 -2.78
N PRO A 482 15.58 -28.24 -2.47
CA PRO A 482 16.78 -28.07 -1.66
C PRO A 482 17.90 -27.32 -2.40
N THR A 483 17.77 -27.16 -3.73
CA THR A 483 18.74 -26.46 -4.60
C THR A 483 18.29 -25.05 -4.95
N GLU A 484 17.34 -24.50 -4.19
CA GLU A 484 16.78 -23.19 -4.44
C GLU A 484 17.88 -22.10 -4.45
N GLY A 485 18.01 -21.41 -5.58
CA GLY A 485 19.04 -20.36 -5.79
C GLY A 485 20.41 -20.90 -6.25
N GLU A 486 20.62 -22.22 -6.37
CA GLU A 486 21.89 -22.80 -6.84
C GLU A 486 22.00 -22.83 -8.37
N GLY A 487 20.90 -22.98 -9.09
CA GLY A 487 20.92 -23.20 -10.54
C GLY A 487 21.63 -22.08 -11.32
N LEU A 488 21.51 -20.82 -10.90
CA LEU A 488 22.25 -19.71 -11.49
C LEU A 488 23.74 -19.80 -11.17
N LEU A 489 24.11 -20.15 -9.95
CA LEU A 489 25.51 -20.27 -9.53
C LEU A 489 26.23 -21.40 -10.29
N GLU A 490 25.51 -22.46 -10.56
CA GLU A 490 26.02 -23.56 -11.38
C GLU A 490 26.26 -23.16 -12.84
N LEU A 491 25.31 -22.38 -13.41
CA LEU A 491 25.46 -21.81 -14.76
C LEU A 491 26.70 -20.91 -14.84
N LEU A 492 27.03 -20.19 -13.75
CA LEU A 492 28.17 -19.28 -13.65
C LEU A 492 29.49 -19.98 -13.20
N ASN A 493 29.50 -21.29 -12.98
CA ASN A 493 30.59 -22.06 -12.36
C ASN A 493 31.05 -21.53 -10.98
N LEU A 494 30.06 -21.14 -10.17
CA LEU A 494 30.25 -20.62 -8.82
C LEU A 494 29.64 -21.54 -7.74
N GLN A 495 29.67 -22.88 -7.99
CA GLN A 495 29.08 -23.87 -7.07
C GLN A 495 29.76 -23.92 -5.70
N ASP A 496 31.04 -23.54 -5.64
CA ASP A 496 31.80 -23.45 -4.38
C ASP A 496 31.40 -22.20 -3.52
N LEU A 497 30.54 -21.34 -4.07
CA LEU A 497 30.03 -20.17 -3.34
C LEU A 497 29.05 -20.62 -2.29
N GLU A 498 29.35 -20.34 -1.04
CA GLU A 498 28.44 -20.62 0.06
C GLU A 498 27.19 -19.71 -0.02
N LEU A 499 26.01 -20.31 -0.07
CA LEU A 499 24.75 -19.59 -0.14
C LEU A 499 24.39 -19.03 1.25
N GLU A 500 23.87 -17.80 1.31
CA GLU A 500 23.44 -17.18 2.57
C GLU A 500 22.50 -18.08 3.38
N ASN A 501 21.53 -18.73 2.73
CA ASN A 501 20.59 -19.63 3.39
C ASN A 501 21.17 -20.99 3.81
N LYS A 502 22.44 -21.29 3.50
CA LYS A 502 23.14 -22.53 3.85
C LYS A 502 24.38 -22.29 4.73
N THR A 503 24.72 -21.03 5.00
CA THR A 503 25.80 -20.71 5.93
C THR A 503 25.39 -21.00 7.37
N ASP A 504 26.36 -21.30 8.25
CA ASP A 504 26.09 -21.54 9.65
C ASP A 504 25.49 -20.33 10.37
N CYS A 505 25.86 -19.12 9.96
CA CYS A 505 25.38 -17.85 10.52
C CYS A 505 25.10 -16.84 9.41
N PRO A 506 24.02 -17.01 8.65
CA PRO A 506 23.70 -16.08 7.57
C PRO A 506 23.38 -14.68 8.10
N VAL A 507 23.90 -13.66 7.41
CA VAL A 507 23.58 -12.26 7.72
C VAL A 507 22.21 -11.90 7.14
N TYR A 508 21.93 -12.38 5.93
CA TYR A 508 20.66 -12.19 5.21
C TYR A 508 20.06 -13.54 4.85
N ASN A 509 18.76 -13.54 4.65
CA ASN A 509 18.09 -14.68 4.04
C ASN A 509 17.02 -14.20 3.06
N ALA A 510 16.75 -15.01 2.05
CA ALA A 510 15.65 -14.78 1.13
C ALA A 510 14.33 -15.30 1.72
N PHE A 511 13.29 -14.51 1.56
CA PHE A 511 11.91 -14.87 1.87
C PHE A 511 11.09 -14.69 0.62
N PHE A 512 10.28 -15.66 0.25
CA PHE A 512 9.39 -15.52 -0.90
C PHE A 512 8.10 -16.33 -0.73
N THR A 513 7.09 -15.91 -1.46
CA THR A 513 5.85 -16.64 -1.63
C THR A 513 5.57 -16.80 -3.11
N CYS A 514 5.07 -17.99 -3.47
CA CYS A 514 4.96 -18.42 -4.84
C CYS A 514 3.51 -18.38 -5.32
N PHE A 515 3.34 -17.92 -6.53
CA PHE A 515 2.07 -17.95 -7.26
C PHE A 515 2.27 -18.73 -8.56
N SER A 516 1.17 -19.26 -9.06
CA SER A 516 1.12 -19.89 -10.38
C SER A 516 0.00 -19.28 -11.21
N ILE A 517 0.16 -19.25 -12.52
CA ILE A 517 -0.94 -18.92 -13.44
C ILE A 517 -1.86 -20.11 -13.72
N ARG A 518 -1.56 -21.27 -13.15
CA ARG A 518 -2.33 -22.51 -13.28
C ARG A 518 -3.38 -22.60 -12.18
N VAL A 519 -4.59 -22.21 -12.50
CA VAL A 519 -5.73 -22.34 -11.60
C VAL A 519 -6.30 -23.74 -11.67
N ASN A 520 -6.59 -24.36 -10.52
CA ASN A 520 -7.14 -25.73 -10.44
C ASN A 520 -6.31 -26.78 -11.18
N ASP A 521 -5.00 -26.77 -10.98
CA ASP A 521 -4.05 -27.65 -11.65
C ASP A 521 -3.74 -28.90 -10.84
N LEU A 522 -3.66 -30.06 -11.54
CA LEU A 522 -3.44 -31.36 -10.93
C LEU A 522 -2.07 -31.46 -10.22
N ASN A 523 -1.00 -31.00 -10.88
CA ASN A 523 0.35 -31.09 -10.34
C ASN A 523 0.52 -30.16 -9.13
N GLN A 524 -0.07 -28.96 -9.21
CA GLN A 524 -0.04 -28.01 -8.10
C GLN A 524 -0.74 -28.57 -6.86
N PHE A 525 -1.92 -29.20 -7.00
CA PHE A 525 -2.61 -29.86 -5.89
C PHE A 525 -1.85 -31.05 -5.33
N ARG A 526 -1.05 -31.75 -6.16
CA ARG A 526 -0.22 -32.86 -5.70
C ARG A 526 1.04 -32.42 -4.96
N LEU A 527 1.67 -31.35 -5.42
CA LEU A 527 2.93 -30.86 -4.87
C LEU A 527 2.69 -30.02 -3.61
N TYR A 528 1.71 -29.12 -3.66
CA TYR A 528 1.46 -28.10 -2.66
C TYR A 528 0.12 -28.33 -1.95
N GLY A 529 0.01 -27.84 -0.74
CA GLY A 529 -1.22 -27.87 0.00
C GLY A 529 -1.60 -29.25 0.57
N LYS A 530 -0.64 -30.16 0.72
CA LYS A 530 -0.88 -31.45 1.38
C LYS A 530 -1.07 -31.26 2.88
N GLU A 531 -1.98 -32.04 3.45
CA GLU A 531 -2.12 -32.16 4.89
C GLU A 531 -2.26 -33.62 5.28
N ASN A 532 -1.54 -34.04 6.33
CA ASN A 532 -1.51 -35.44 6.81
C ASN A 532 -1.14 -36.47 5.71
N GLY A 533 -0.30 -36.07 4.73
CA GLY A 533 0.13 -36.92 3.63
C GLY A 533 -0.94 -37.19 2.56
N VAL A 534 -2.09 -36.52 2.63
CA VAL A 534 -3.18 -36.69 1.65
C VAL A 534 -2.97 -35.73 0.47
N GLU A 535 -2.74 -36.29 -0.70
CA GLU A 535 -2.60 -35.51 -1.94
C GLU A 535 -3.92 -34.84 -2.32
N ALA A 536 -3.85 -33.63 -2.90
CA ALA A 536 -4.99 -32.84 -3.32
C ALA A 536 -6.02 -32.58 -2.22
N SER A 537 -5.56 -32.52 -0.97
CA SER A 537 -6.39 -32.09 0.15
C SER A 537 -6.42 -30.58 0.33
N GLY A 538 -5.48 -29.86 -0.29
CA GLY A 538 -5.30 -28.42 -0.11
C GLY A 538 -6.35 -27.55 -0.76
N CYS A 539 -6.08 -26.26 -0.72
CA CYS A 539 -6.90 -25.21 -1.30
C CYS A 539 -6.09 -24.46 -2.37
N CYS A 540 -6.75 -24.07 -3.46
CA CYS A 540 -6.22 -23.13 -4.43
C CYS A 540 -6.91 -21.80 -4.24
N LEU A 541 -6.17 -20.78 -3.83
CA LEU A 541 -6.63 -19.40 -3.67
C LEU A 541 -6.43 -18.67 -4.99
N VAL A 542 -7.49 -18.12 -5.57
CA VAL A 542 -7.44 -17.33 -6.82
C VAL A 542 -7.53 -15.86 -6.45
N PHE A 543 -6.49 -15.13 -6.77
CA PHE A 543 -6.34 -13.73 -6.39
C PHE A 543 -6.98 -12.80 -7.41
N ASN A 544 -7.67 -11.78 -6.92
CA ASN A 544 -8.16 -10.73 -7.77
C ASN A 544 -7.02 -9.77 -8.15
N LYS A 545 -7.15 -9.15 -9.31
CA LYS A 545 -6.14 -8.26 -9.87
C LYS A 545 -6.34 -6.80 -9.52
N GLU A 546 -7.52 -6.49 -9.00
CA GLU A 546 -7.92 -5.14 -8.63
C GLU A 546 -7.47 -4.82 -7.20
N GLY A 547 -6.93 -5.81 -6.47
CA GLY A 547 -6.42 -5.66 -5.12
C GLY A 547 -5.16 -4.78 -5.05
N ASN A 548 -5.03 -4.02 -3.98
CA ASN A 548 -3.91 -3.10 -3.75
C ASN A 548 -2.53 -3.80 -3.71
N TRP A 549 -2.49 -5.08 -3.42
CA TRP A 549 -1.28 -5.88 -3.33
C TRP A 549 -0.49 -6.06 -4.65
N LEU A 550 -1.14 -5.83 -5.81
CA LEU A 550 -0.50 -5.81 -7.14
C LEU A 550 -0.40 -4.40 -7.73
N LYS A 551 -0.97 -3.38 -7.07
CA LYS A 551 -0.74 -2.00 -7.48
C LYS A 551 0.71 -1.66 -7.22
N GLU A 552 1.24 -0.77 -7.95
CA GLU A 552 2.60 -0.25 -7.88
C GLU A 552 3.49 -0.80 -6.77
N SER A 553 4.36 -1.71 -7.15
CA SER A 553 5.37 -2.23 -6.26
C SER A 553 6.60 -1.33 -6.29
N ASP A 554 7.15 -1.05 -5.13
CA ASP A 554 8.48 -0.49 -5.04
C ASP A 554 9.51 -1.60 -5.27
N VAL A 555 10.25 -1.52 -6.37
CA VAL A 555 11.28 -2.53 -6.70
C VAL A 555 12.38 -2.61 -5.65
N SER A 556 12.60 -1.55 -4.87
CA SER A 556 13.54 -1.57 -3.75
C SER A 556 13.02 -2.36 -2.54
N ALA A 557 11.71 -2.55 -2.41
CA ALA A 557 11.11 -3.23 -1.25
C ALA A 557 11.66 -4.65 -1.05
N SER A 558 11.98 -5.36 -2.14
CA SER A 558 12.60 -6.69 -2.08
C SER A 558 13.99 -6.71 -1.46
N PHE A 559 14.73 -5.60 -1.55
CA PHE A 559 16.16 -5.56 -1.27
C PHE A 559 16.55 -4.43 -0.30
N ARG A 560 15.61 -3.78 0.38
CA ARG A 560 15.89 -2.63 1.26
C ARG A 560 16.94 -2.91 2.33
N SER A 561 16.93 -4.10 2.92
CA SER A 561 17.91 -4.49 3.92
C SER A 561 19.35 -4.53 3.39
N MET A 562 19.52 -4.86 2.10
CA MET A 562 20.81 -4.89 1.43
C MET A 562 21.26 -3.50 0.98
N VAL A 563 20.33 -2.68 0.50
CA VAL A 563 20.58 -1.31 0.01
C VAL A 563 21.04 -0.39 1.13
N LYS A 564 20.47 -0.51 2.31
CA LYS A 564 20.85 0.30 3.50
C LYS A 564 22.32 0.15 3.93
N LYS A 565 23.03 -0.85 3.42
CA LYS A 565 24.42 -1.16 3.78
C LYS A 565 25.43 -0.97 2.66
N GLY A 566 25.12 -0.25 1.61
CA GLY A 566 26.05 0.10 0.53
C GLY A 566 27.21 1.03 0.91
N GLY A 567 27.51 1.17 2.18
CA GLY A 567 28.65 1.87 2.73
C GLY A 567 29.39 1.00 3.74
N ASP A 568 30.56 0.57 3.37
CA ASP A 568 31.69 0.04 4.16
C ASP A 568 31.44 -1.04 5.22
N GLY A 569 32.29 -2.07 5.10
CA GLY A 569 32.37 -3.23 5.92
C GLY A 569 32.40 -3.00 7.42
N TYR A 570 31.86 -3.98 8.11
CA TYR A 570 32.09 -4.33 9.50
C TYR A 570 32.88 -3.34 10.37
N SER A 571 32.19 -2.45 11.05
CA SER A 571 32.59 -1.98 12.36
C SER A 571 31.36 -1.96 13.26
N GLY A 572 31.46 -2.64 14.40
CA GLY A 572 30.35 -2.83 15.37
C GLY A 572 30.05 -1.56 16.17
N GLU A 573 29.85 -0.43 15.51
CA GLU A 573 29.41 0.82 16.11
C GLU A 573 28.01 1.16 15.62
N GLN A 574 27.21 1.67 16.53
CA GLN A 574 25.81 2.05 16.38
C GLN A 574 25.55 2.72 15.03
N LEU A 575 24.69 2.07 14.23
CA LEU A 575 24.19 2.62 12.97
C LEU A 575 23.45 3.92 13.25
N VAL A 576 24.10 5.03 13.00
CA VAL A 576 23.45 6.29 12.68
C VAL A 576 22.64 6.01 11.41
N GLU A 577 21.34 6.16 11.48
CA GLU A 577 20.46 6.12 10.30
C GLU A 577 20.93 7.22 9.35
N ALA A 578 21.79 6.85 8.39
CA ALA A 578 22.19 7.77 7.35
C ALA A 578 20.98 8.05 6.46
N ASP A 579 20.76 9.32 6.22
CA ASP A 579 19.71 9.91 5.40
C ASP A 579 19.51 9.16 4.07
N ILE A 580 18.63 8.17 4.07
CA ILE A 580 18.00 7.73 2.85
C ILE A 580 16.97 8.82 2.53
N PRO A 581 17.04 9.43 1.33
CA PRO A 581 16.02 10.41 0.95
C PRO A 581 14.65 9.82 1.23
N ASN A 582 13.83 10.53 1.98
CA ASN A 582 12.49 10.14 2.35
C ASN A 582 11.71 9.64 1.13
N SER A 583 11.74 8.33 0.89
CA SER A 583 10.71 7.74 0.08
C SER A 583 9.48 7.67 0.97
N ASP A 584 8.51 8.55 0.75
CA ASP A 584 7.17 8.50 1.33
C ASP A 584 6.38 7.28 0.84
N PHE A 585 7.06 6.14 0.74
CA PHE A 585 6.48 4.87 0.35
C PHE A 585 5.91 4.20 1.58
N GLU A 586 4.66 4.49 1.86
CA GLU A 586 3.84 3.72 2.79
C GLU A 586 3.48 2.33 2.23
N ASP A 587 3.64 2.10 0.94
CA ASP A 587 3.31 0.83 0.30
C ASP A 587 4.53 -0.11 0.26
N ASP A 588 4.61 -1.01 1.23
CA ASP A 588 5.54 -2.15 1.26
C ASP A 588 5.19 -3.24 0.22
N ASN A 589 4.47 -2.89 -0.85
CA ASN A 589 4.09 -3.82 -1.89
C ASN A 589 5.30 -4.34 -2.63
N LEU A 590 5.51 -5.66 -2.54
CA LEU A 590 6.62 -6.33 -3.21
C LEU A 590 6.36 -6.46 -4.71
N PRO A 591 7.39 -6.28 -5.54
CA PRO A 591 7.30 -6.51 -6.98
C PRO A 591 7.11 -8.00 -7.28
N LEU A 592 6.28 -8.29 -8.27
CA LEU A 592 6.07 -9.64 -8.77
C LEU A 592 7.15 -9.97 -9.80
N TYR A 593 7.86 -11.07 -9.59
CA TYR A 593 8.86 -11.60 -10.52
C TYR A 593 8.42 -12.92 -11.12
N GLN A 594 8.64 -13.09 -12.42
CA GLN A 594 8.51 -14.37 -13.09
C GLN A 594 9.78 -15.20 -12.90
N VAL A 595 9.63 -16.49 -12.61
CA VAL A 595 10.74 -17.43 -12.50
C VAL A 595 11.16 -17.94 -13.88
N ALA A 596 12.47 -17.93 -14.13
CA ALA A 596 13.10 -18.57 -15.29
C ALA A 596 13.64 -19.96 -14.89
N TYR A 597 13.57 -20.92 -15.81
CA TYR A 597 13.99 -22.30 -15.53
C TYR A 597 15.26 -22.65 -16.28
N ILE A 598 16.23 -23.24 -15.58
CA ILE A 598 17.53 -23.66 -16.11
C ILE A 598 17.50 -25.16 -16.31
N ALA A 599 17.85 -25.62 -17.52
CA ALA A 599 18.00 -27.03 -17.90
C ALA A 599 19.41 -27.34 -18.38
N TYR A 600 19.88 -28.56 -18.20
CA TYR A 600 21.01 -29.02 -18.93
C TYR A 600 20.62 -29.37 -20.38
N TYR A 601 21.58 -29.22 -21.31
CA TYR A 601 21.31 -29.44 -22.73
C TYR A 601 20.86 -30.89 -23.07
N ASP A 602 21.30 -31.86 -22.29
CA ASP A 602 21.00 -33.28 -22.44
C ASP A 602 19.74 -33.72 -21.68
N GLU A 603 19.11 -32.85 -20.91
CA GLU A 603 17.84 -33.16 -20.26
C GLU A 603 16.74 -33.46 -21.26
N TYR A 604 15.89 -34.46 -20.92
CA TYR A 604 14.74 -34.83 -21.71
C TYR A 604 13.81 -33.61 -21.94
N ILE A 605 13.46 -33.43 -23.21
CA ILE A 605 12.62 -32.30 -23.70
C ILE A 605 13.18 -30.88 -23.51
N ALA A 606 14.40 -30.71 -22.98
CA ALA A 606 14.98 -29.36 -22.85
C ALA A 606 15.06 -28.66 -24.21
N LYS A 607 15.45 -29.40 -25.27
CA LYS A 607 15.58 -28.89 -26.66
C LYS A 607 14.25 -28.37 -27.24
N GLU A 608 13.12 -28.86 -26.78
CA GLU A 608 11.80 -28.44 -27.23
C GLU A 608 11.22 -27.26 -26.40
N LYS A 609 11.69 -27.12 -25.18
CA LYS A 609 11.09 -26.17 -24.20
C LYS A 609 11.94 -24.98 -23.88
N CYS A 610 13.27 -25.09 -24.01
CA CYS A 610 14.18 -23.97 -23.79
C CYS A 610 14.31 -23.10 -25.04
N ILE A 611 14.45 -21.81 -24.84
CA ILE A 611 14.47 -20.78 -25.91
C ILE A 611 15.79 -20.00 -25.94
N ILE A 612 16.59 -20.06 -24.89
CA ILE A 612 17.93 -19.50 -24.81
C ILE A 612 18.90 -20.61 -24.59
N TRP A 613 20.03 -20.63 -25.33
CA TRP A 613 21.09 -21.59 -25.18
C TRP A 613 22.40 -20.91 -24.83
N LEU A 614 23.08 -21.40 -23.79
CA LEU A 614 24.27 -20.82 -23.21
C LEU A 614 25.41 -21.87 -23.13
N PRO A 615 26.68 -21.50 -23.29
CA PRO A 615 27.14 -20.13 -23.55
C PRO A 615 26.83 -19.62 -24.97
N ASN A 616 26.57 -20.52 -25.93
CA ASN A 616 26.16 -20.17 -27.29
C ASN A 616 25.39 -21.31 -27.93
N GLU A 617 24.82 -21.12 -29.12
CA GLU A 617 24.01 -22.11 -29.82
C GLU A 617 24.82 -23.21 -30.49
N GLU A 618 26.12 -23.00 -30.76
CA GLU A 618 26.99 -23.96 -31.41
C GLU A 618 27.49 -25.04 -30.42
N ASN A 619 27.68 -24.66 -29.15
CA ASN A 619 28.11 -25.57 -28.10
C ASN A 619 27.32 -25.30 -26.80
N PRO A 620 26.04 -25.61 -26.79
CA PRO A 620 25.18 -25.33 -25.65
C PRO A 620 25.45 -26.29 -24.49
N LYS A 621 25.54 -25.74 -23.28
CA LYS A 621 25.64 -26.49 -22.03
C LYS A 621 24.36 -26.37 -21.21
N PHE A 622 23.78 -25.17 -21.21
CA PHE A 622 22.57 -24.88 -20.49
C PHE A 622 21.48 -24.28 -21.40
N GLY A 623 20.23 -24.60 -21.10
CA GLY A 623 19.06 -24.06 -21.72
C GLY A 623 18.23 -23.24 -20.72
N ILE A 624 17.67 -22.09 -21.13
CA ILE A 624 16.75 -21.30 -20.31
C ILE A 624 15.35 -21.33 -20.90
N ARG A 625 14.39 -21.68 -20.06
CA ARG A 625 12.98 -21.56 -20.37
C ARG A 625 12.40 -20.35 -19.64
N LEU A 626 11.78 -19.45 -20.38
CA LEU A 626 10.95 -18.37 -19.88
C LEU A 626 9.62 -18.42 -20.65
N LYS A 627 8.49 -18.54 -19.94
CA LYS A 627 7.17 -18.57 -20.57
C LYS A 627 6.68 -17.15 -20.89
N SER A 628 5.90 -17.00 -21.96
CA SER A 628 5.25 -15.73 -22.27
C SER A 628 4.24 -15.36 -21.18
N VAL A 629 4.22 -14.08 -20.81
CA VAL A 629 3.22 -13.48 -19.94
C VAL A 629 2.32 -12.60 -20.80
N GLY A 630 1.01 -12.75 -20.65
CA GLY A 630 0.04 -12.04 -21.49
C GLY A 630 -0.02 -12.57 -22.92
N LYS A 631 -0.62 -11.77 -23.81
CA LYS A 631 -0.84 -12.12 -25.20
C LYS A 631 0.19 -11.54 -26.16
N ASN A 632 1.04 -10.62 -25.70
CA ASN A 632 1.97 -9.90 -26.53
C ASN A 632 3.27 -10.69 -26.77
N LEU A 633 3.33 -11.40 -27.89
CA LEU A 633 4.47 -12.24 -28.25
C LEU A 633 5.70 -11.40 -28.61
N SER A 634 5.55 -10.24 -29.25
CA SER A 634 6.69 -9.39 -29.63
C SER A 634 7.40 -8.82 -28.39
N TRP A 635 6.65 -8.51 -27.32
CA TRP A 635 7.24 -8.16 -26.05
C TRP A 635 7.99 -9.34 -25.42
N HIS A 636 7.42 -10.54 -25.51
CA HIS A 636 8.09 -11.74 -25.01
C HIS A 636 9.41 -12.00 -25.75
N GLU A 637 9.43 -11.91 -27.09
CA GLU A 637 10.65 -12.08 -27.88
C GLU A 637 11.70 -11.02 -27.52
N PHE A 638 11.28 -9.78 -27.31
CA PHE A 638 12.17 -8.70 -26.87
C PHE A 638 12.78 -9.02 -25.50
N ARG A 639 11.97 -9.48 -24.52
CA ARG A 639 12.44 -9.90 -23.18
C ARG A 639 13.48 -11.03 -23.29
N ILE A 640 13.22 -12.04 -24.11
CA ILE A 640 14.12 -13.15 -24.35
C ILE A 640 15.49 -12.65 -24.85
N GLY A 641 15.50 -11.75 -25.85
CA GLY A 641 16.73 -11.17 -26.35
C GLY A 641 17.55 -10.42 -25.31
N LYS A 642 16.86 -9.66 -24.43
CA LYS A 642 17.52 -8.95 -23.31
C LYS A 642 18.05 -9.91 -22.26
N LEU A 643 17.27 -10.93 -21.89
CA LEU A 643 17.71 -11.94 -20.91
C LEU A 643 18.92 -12.73 -21.44
N LYS A 644 18.88 -13.17 -22.69
CA LYS A 644 20.02 -13.89 -23.34
C LYS A 644 21.30 -13.08 -23.21
N LYS A 645 21.27 -11.83 -23.64
CA LYS A 645 22.44 -10.95 -23.58
C LYS A 645 22.93 -10.74 -22.15
N ALA A 646 22.04 -10.49 -21.21
CA ALA A 646 22.43 -10.29 -19.83
C ALA A 646 23.07 -11.54 -19.20
N LEU A 647 22.59 -12.72 -19.52
CA LEU A 647 23.19 -13.98 -19.06
C LEU A 647 24.56 -14.26 -19.72
N GLU A 648 24.73 -13.93 -21.01
CA GLU A 648 26.02 -13.99 -21.69
C GLU A 648 27.04 -13.04 -21.02
N ASP A 649 26.64 -11.79 -20.72
CA ASP A 649 27.46 -10.81 -20.02
C ASP A 649 27.84 -11.28 -18.61
N LEU A 650 26.93 -11.94 -17.87
CA LEU A 650 27.20 -12.54 -16.56
C LEU A 650 28.22 -13.67 -16.66
N ILE A 651 28.08 -14.60 -17.63
CA ILE A 651 29.01 -15.72 -17.82
C ILE A 651 30.40 -15.19 -18.17
N GLU A 652 30.53 -14.17 -19.02
CA GLU A 652 31.81 -13.54 -19.34
C GLU A 652 32.49 -12.99 -18.07
N LYS A 653 31.70 -12.36 -17.18
CA LYS A 653 32.22 -11.73 -15.95
C LYS A 653 32.48 -12.73 -14.81
N SER A 654 31.80 -13.88 -14.78
CA SER A 654 31.87 -14.85 -13.68
C SER A 654 33.29 -15.37 -13.41
N ASN A 655 34.17 -15.35 -14.42
CA ASN A 655 35.58 -15.77 -14.28
C ASN A 655 36.43 -14.80 -13.42
N ASN A 656 35.97 -13.58 -13.15
CA ASN A 656 36.71 -12.55 -12.41
C ASN A 656 35.79 -11.76 -11.44
N ILE A 657 34.92 -12.44 -10.74
CA ILE A 657 33.98 -11.83 -9.79
C ILE A 657 34.70 -11.54 -8.46
N SER A 658 34.59 -10.30 -7.96
CA SER A 658 35.02 -9.90 -6.61
C SER A 658 34.07 -10.44 -5.54
N ASP A 659 34.49 -10.45 -4.27
CA ASP A 659 33.58 -10.87 -3.18
C ASP A 659 32.40 -9.91 -2.98
N GLU A 660 32.53 -8.65 -3.37
CA GLU A 660 31.41 -7.67 -3.39
C GLU A 660 30.43 -7.99 -4.50
N ASP A 661 30.94 -8.36 -5.69
CA ASP A 661 30.10 -8.75 -6.83
C ASP A 661 29.29 -10.02 -6.55
N LYS A 662 29.84 -10.95 -5.77
CA LYS A 662 29.12 -12.18 -5.36
C LYS A 662 27.86 -11.84 -4.56
N LYS A 663 27.89 -10.80 -3.72
CA LYS A 663 26.71 -10.33 -2.97
C LYS A 663 25.63 -9.80 -3.90
N ALA A 664 25.99 -9.20 -5.03
CA ALA A 664 25.03 -8.70 -5.98
C ALA A 664 24.22 -9.83 -6.66
N LEU A 665 24.74 -11.06 -6.71
CA LEU A 665 24.00 -12.23 -7.23
C LEU A 665 22.78 -12.59 -6.36
N GLU A 666 22.75 -12.17 -5.07
CA GLU A 666 21.58 -12.35 -4.19
C GLU A 666 20.32 -11.68 -4.75
N TYR A 667 20.47 -10.61 -5.55
CA TYR A 667 19.32 -9.95 -6.18
C TYR A 667 18.59 -10.84 -7.20
N ILE A 668 19.28 -11.77 -7.83
CA ILE A 668 18.72 -12.50 -8.99
C ILE A 668 18.69 -14.01 -8.82
N ARG A 669 19.53 -14.63 -7.98
CA ARG A 669 19.68 -16.11 -7.95
C ARG A 669 18.38 -16.84 -7.64
N TYR A 670 17.52 -16.29 -6.78
CA TYR A 670 16.21 -16.88 -6.44
C TYR A 670 15.14 -16.70 -7.52
N LEU A 671 15.46 -16.06 -8.64
CA LEU A 671 14.59 -15.91 -9.81
C LEU A 671 14.87 -16.99 -10.88
N PHE A 672 15.83 -17.87 -10.61
CA PHE A 672 16.16 -19.02 -11.46
C PHE A 672 15.95 -20.31 -10.67
N LYS A 673 15.27 -21.29 -11.32
CA LYS A 673 14.89 -22.55 -10.71
C LYS A 673 15.24 -23.71 -11.64
N ASP A 674 15.45 -24.91 -11.08
CA ASP A 674 15.69 -26.11 -11.85
C ASP A 674 14.55 -26.41 -12.82
N PHE A 675 14.88 -26.88 -14.02
CA PHE A 675 13.93 -27.18 -15.09
C PHE A 675 12.92 -28.29 -14.75
N ALA A 676 13.22 -29.14 -13.78
CA ALA A 676 12.29 -30.17 -13.30
C ALA A 676 10.97 -29.52 -12.78
N PHE A 677 11.03 -28.28 -12.27
CA PHE A 677 9.90 -27.54 -11.74
C PHE A 677 9.16 -26.64 -12.77
N ARG A 678 9.54 -26.71 -14.06
CA ARG A 678 9.03 -25.84 -15.14
C ARG A 678 7.51 -25.79 -15.29
N ASP A 679 6.82 -26.84 -14.86
CA ASP A 679 5.36 -26.93 -14.97
C ASP A 679 4.63 -26.15 -13.86
N GLU A 680 5.35 -25.59 -12.91
CA GLU A 680 4.79 -24.71 -11.88
C GLU A 680 4.40 -23.35 -12.46
N GLU A 681 5.09 -22.90 -13.52
CA GLU A 681 4.86 -21.59 -14.14
C GLU A 681 4.82 -20.48 -13.09
N GLU A 682 5.87 -20.45 -12.28
CA GLU A 682 5.93 -19.76 -11.01
C GLU A 682 6.18 -18.26 -11.16
N PHE A 683 5.53 -17.50 -10.26
CA PHE A 683 5.80 -16.09 -9.97
C PHE A 683 6.10 -15.94 -8.49
N ARG A 684 6.95 -14.99 -8.14
CA ARG A 684 7.39 -14.76 -6.75
C ARG A 684 7.22 -13.31 -6.32
N LEU A 685 6.74 -13.13 -5.09
CA LEU A 685 7.04 -11.95 -4.28
C LEU A 685 8.28 -12.31 -3.47
N LEU A 686 9.35 -11.57 -3.66
CA LEU A 686 10.66 -11.84 -3.06
C LEU A 686 11.06 -10.70 -2.12
N LYS A 687 11.59 -11.04 -0.94
CA LYS A 687 12.22 -10.09 -0.02
C LYS A 687 13.50 -10.69 0.55
N ILE A 688 14.59 -9.96 0.47
CA ILE A 688 15.84 -10.26 1.18
C ILE A 688 15.83 -9.48 2.49
N GLU A 689 15.97 -10.18 3.62
CA GLU A 689 15.87 -9.56 4.94
C GLU A 689 17.03 -9.99 5.84
N GLN A 690 17.49 -9.06 6.68
CA GLN A 690 18.55 -9.33 7.65
C GLN A 690 18.03 -10.24 8.75
N ILE A 691 18.76 -11.31 9.06
CA ILE A 691 18.41 -12.20 10.16
C ILE A 691 18.48 -11.43 11.49
N GLY A 692 17.45 -11.59 12.31
CA GLY A 692 17.27 -10.80 13.55
C GLY A 692 16.52 -9.49 13.37
N SER A 693 16.08 -9.15 12.15
CA SER A 693 15.18 -8.02 11.91
C SER A 693 13.88 -8.18 12.70
N LYS A 694 13.34 -7.06 13.20
CA LYS A 694 12.03 -7.02 13.87
C LYS A 694 10.86 -7.47 13.00
N ASP A 695 11.01 -7.38 11.67
CA ASP A 695 9.99 -7.76 10.71
C ASP A 695 9.85 -9.28 10.58
N ILE A 696 10.90 -10.03 10.89
CA ILE A 696 10.87 -11.50 10.91
C ILE A 696 10.11 -11.98 12.15
N LYS A 697 9.10 -12.82 11.93
CA LYS A 697 8.31 -13.45 12.98
C LYS A 697 8.63 -14.93 13.10
N TYR A 698 8.53 -15.46 14.31
CA TYR A 698 8.70 -16.88 14.61
C TYR A 698 7.34 -17.56 14.78
N CYS A 699 7.15 -18.69 14.11
CA CYS A 699 5.98 -19.53 14.28
C CYS A 699 6.31 -20.70 15.22
N GLN A 700 5.67 -20.77 16.39
CA GLN A 700 5.90 -21.84 17.37
C GLN A 700 5.44 -23.21 16.86
N ASP A 701 4.34 -23.26 16.13
CA ASP A 701 3.74 -24.52 15.64
C ASP A 701 4.65 -25.23 14.62
N THR A 702 5.20 -24.47 13.67
CA THR A 702 6.05 -24.99 12.60
C THR A 702 7.54 -24.85 12.92
N LYS A 703 7.91 -24.16 13.98
CA LYS A 703 9.30 -23.80 14.36
C LYS A 703 10.06 -23.13 13.22
N SER A 704 9.35 -22.31 12.43
CA SER A 704 9.88 -21.63 11.26
C SER A 704 9.80 -20.12 11.41
N VAL A 705 10.61 -19.41 10.62
CA VAL A 705 10.58 -17.94 10.53
C VAL A 705 9.86 -17.52 9.24
N TYR A 706 9.18 -16.38 9.28
CA TYR A 706 8.44 -15.83 8.15
C TYR A 706 8.30 -14.32 8.27
N LEU A 707 7.96 -13.67 7.15
CA LEU A 707 7.51 -12.28 7.12
C LEU A 707 5.99 -12.25 6.94
N PRO A 708 5.24 -11.53 7.80
CA PRO A 708 3.83 -11.26 7.54
C PRO A 708 3.72 -10.30 6.35
N TYR A 709 2.76 -10.54 5.45
CA TYR A 709 2.63 -9.71 4.25
C TYR A 709 1.27 -9.01 4.19
N ALA A 710 0.25 -9.66 3.68
CA ALA A 710 -1.05 -9.05 3.44
C ALA A 710 -2.20 -9.87 4.01
N ASP A 711 -3.25 -9.21 4.46
CA ASP A 711 -4.55 -9.84 4.67
C ASP A 711 -5.16 -10.19 3.30
N ILE A 712 -5.55 -11.45 3.12
CA ILE A 712 -6.02 -11.93 1.82
C ILE A 712 -7.53 -11.86 1.64
N ARG A 713 -8.29 -11.51 2.67
CA ARG A 713 -9.76 -11.64 2.68
C ARG A 713 -10.43 -10.83 1.59
N ASP A 714 -9.89 -9.65 1.27
CA ASP A 714 -10.42 -8.76 0.23
C ASP A 714 -9.74 -8.93 -1.14
N ILE A 715 -8.63 -9.67 -1.19
CA ILE A 715 -7.85 -9.87 -2.44
C ILE A 715 -8.04 -11.25 -3.06
N VAL A 716 -8.79 -12.15 -2.42
CA VAL A 716 -9.15 -13.48 -2.96
C VAL A 716 -10.55 -13.43 -3.55
N ASP A 717 -10.68 -13.83 -4.82
CA ASP A 717 -11.96 -13.96 -5.51
C ASP A 717 -12.59 -15.35 -5.35
N GLU A 718 -11.75 -16.39 -5.33
CA GLU A 718 -12.22 -17.78 -5.27
C GLU A 718 -11.28 -18.65 -4.42
N VAL A 719 -11.88 -19.53 -3.62
CA VAL A 719 -11.20 -20.64 -2.96
C VAL A 719 -11.68 -21.94 -3.60
N ILE A 720 -10.77 -22.68 -4.25
CA ILE A 720 -11.06 -23.97 -4.84
C ILE A 720 -10.55 -25.06 -3.90
N LEU A 721 -11.47 -25.81 -3.30
CA LEU A 721 -11.15 -26.92 -2.42
C LEU A 721 -10.67 -28.12 -3.24
N GLY A 722 -9.56 -28.72 -2.86
CA GLY A 722 -9.02 -29.89 -3.53
C GLY A 722 -9.96 -31.11 -3.45
N THR A 723 -9.83 -32.01 -4.39
CA THR A 723 -10.69 -33.20 -4.52
C THR A 723 -10.76 -34.03 -3.23
N ASN A 724 -9.68 -34.05 -2.47
CA ASN A 724 -9.55 -34.82 -1.24
C ASN A 724 -9.58 -33.95 0.05
N TYR A 725 -10.12 -32.75 -0.03
CA TYR A 725 -10.17 -31.78 1.08
C TYR A 725 -10.71 -32.42 2.39
N GLU A 726 -11.82 -33.15 2.30
CA GLU A 726 -12.45 -33.79 3.48
C GLU A 726 -11.67 -34.99 4.02
N LYS A 727 -10.73 -35.55 3.25
CA LYS A 727 -9.91 -36.69 3.69
C LYS A 727 -8.69 -36.27 4.51
N SER A 728 -8.37 -34.99 4.54
CA SER A 728 -7.23 -34.43 5.28
C SER A 728 -7.42 -34.39 6.79
N GLY A 729 -8.68 -34.44 7.27
CA GLY A 729 -9.01 -34.44 8.70
C GLY A 729 -10.40 -35.04 8.95
N LYS A 730 -10.58 -35.79 10.04
CA LYS A 730 -11.84 -36.49 10.37
C LYS A 730 -13.05 -35.54 10.56
N GLU A 731 -12.80 -34.32 10.98
CA GLU A 731 -13.83 -33.34 11.32
C GLU A 731 -14.06 -32.31 10.18
N ARG A 732 -13.25 -32.36 9.10
CA ARG A 732 -13.29 -31.36 8.02
C ARG A 732 -14.40 -31.67 7.03
N LYS A 733 -15.29 -30.70 6.81
CA LYS A 733 -16.39 -30.76 5.85
C LYS A 733 -16.35 -29.55 4.90
N ALA A 734 -16.39 -29.81 3.61
CA ALA A 734 -16.40 -28.75 2.62
C ALA A 734 -17.66 -27.89 2.69
N GLU A 735 -18.79 -28.49 3.07
CA GLU A 735 -20.06 -27.76 3.25
C GLU A 735 -20.00 -26.78 4.42
N ALA A 736 -19.36 -27.18 5.53
CA ALA A 736 -19.15 -26.30 6.67
C ALA A 736 -18.27 -25.10 6.31
N PHE A 737 -17.13 -25.35 5.65
CA PHE A 737 -16.27 -24.28 5.14
C PHE A 737 -17.04 -23.35 4.19
N GLN A 738 -17.79 -23.91 3.23
CA GLN A 738 -18.58 -23.11 2.29
C GLN A 738 -19.64 -22.27 2.99
N HIS A 739 -20.32 -22.84 4.02
CA HIS A 739 -21.32 -22.11 4.81
C HIS A 739 -20.69 -20.91 5.53
N LEU A 740 -19.55 -21.11 6.21
CA LEU A 740 -18.84 -20.07 6.91
C LEU A 740 -18.36 -18.96 5.98
N MET A 741 -17.77 -19.34 4.84
CA MET A 741 -17.33 -18.39 3.84
C MET A 741 -18.50 -17.55 3.27
N ARG A 742 -19.64 -18.17 2.98
CA ARG A 742 -20.83 -17.43 2.50
C ARG A 742 -21.41 -16.48 3.56
N LYS A 743 -21.33 -16.87 4.83
CA LYS A 743 -21.85 -16.07 5.93
C LYS A 743 -20.97 -14.84 6.21
N HIS A 744 -19.65 -15.02 6.21
CA HIS A 744 -18.70 -13.99 6.65
C HIS A 744 -17.95 -13.29 5.51
N TYR A 745 -17.74 -13.99 4.40
CA TYR A 745 -17.03 -13.50 3.21
C TYR A 745 -17.84 -13.76 1.94
N PRO A 746 -19.04 -13.17 1.80
CA PRO A 746 -19.98 -13.47 0.70
C PRO A 746 -19.40 -13.14 -0.68
N LYS A 747 -18.39 -12.27 -0.75
CA LYS A 747 -17.70 -11.89 -1.99
C LYS A 747 -16.72 -12.97 -2.49
N VAL A 748 -16.30 -13.89 -1.62
CA VAL A 748 -15.36 -14.97 -1.97
C VAL A 748 -16.15 -16.19 -2.45
N LYS A 749 -15.94 -16.57 -3.70
CA LYS A 749 -16.54 -17.79 -4.25
C LYS A 749 -15.83 -19.02 -3.70
N VAL A 750 -16.59 -20.04 -3.29
CA VAL A 750 -16.06 -21.34 -2.90
C VAL A 750 -16.52 -22.41 -3.89
N SER A 751 -15.58 -23.13 -4.47
CA SER A 751 -15.83 -24.24 -5.39
C SER A 751 -15.03 -25.48 -4.99
N ARG A 752 -15.32 -26.62 -5.62
CA ARG A 752 -14.58 -27.89 -5.45
C ARG A 752 -13.89 -28.27 -6.76
N SER A 753 -12.67 -28.73 -6.64
CA SER A 753 -11.96 -29.33 -7.75
C SER A 753 -12.60 -30.67 -8.17
N SER A 754 -12.76 -30.86 -9.46
CA SER A 754 -13.22 -32.12 -10.06
C SER A 754 -12.06 -32.95 -10.67
N LEU A 755 -10.83 -32.58 -10.39
CA LEU A 755 -9.65 -33.27 -10.92
C LEU A 755 -9.61 -34.74 -10.47
N PRO A 756 -9.29 -35.69 -11.35
CA PRO A 756 -9.31 -37.13 -11.06
C PRO A 756 -8.06 -37.54 -10.27
N ILE A 757 -8.03 -37.25 -8.98
CA ILE A 757 -6.95 -37.66 -8.09
C ILE A 757 -7.43 -38.81 -7.21
N ASN A 758 -6.87 -39.97 -7.38
CA ASN A 758 -7.10 -41.11 -6.50
C ASN A 758 -6.38 -40.90 -5.17
N ALA A 759 -7.12 -40.82 -4.11
CA ALA A 759 -6.58 -40.80 -2.75
C ALA A 759 -6.26 -42.24 -2.30
N ASN A 760 -5.41 -42.94 -2.96
CA ASN A 760 -4.81 -44.11 -2.38
C ASN A 760 -3.77 -43.66 -1.37
N PRO A 761 -3.92 -43.95 -0.06
CA PRO A 761 -2.85 -43.69 0.89
C PRO A 761 -1.61 -44.45 0.40
N PRO A 762 -0.40 -43.89 0.59
CA PRO A 762 0.82 -44.63 0.27
C PRO A 762 0.76 -45.96 1.00
N ILE A 763 1.03 -47.06 0.27
CA ILE A 763 1.11 -48.40 0.84
C ILE A 763 2.12 -48.29 2.00
N LYS A 764 1.67 -48.43 3.24
CA LYS A 764 2.57 -48.59 4.36
C LYS A 764 3.38 -49.83 4.05
N LYS A 765 4.65 -49.69 3.75
CA LYS A 765 5.58 -50.79 3.82
C LYS A 765 5.71 -51.11 5.31
N ASP A 766 5.15 -52.26 5.71
CA ASP A 766 5.35 -52.84 7.02
C ASP A 766 6.84 -53.06 7.29
#